data_4724e9fbb9f7ca27c30c9da18e23f58d
#
_entry.id   4724e9fbb9f7ca27c30c9da18e23f58d
#
_cell.length_a   1.000
_cell.length_b   1.000
_cell.length_c   1.000
_cell.angle_alpha   90.00
_cell.angle_beta   90.00
_cell.angle_gamma   90.00
#
_symmetry.space_group_name_H-M   'P 1'
#
loop_
_entity.id
_entity.type
_entity.pdbx_description
1 polymer ?
#
loop_
_entity_poly.entity_id
_entity_poly.type
_entity_poly.pdbx_seq_one_letter_code
_entity_poly.pdbx_strand_id
1 'polypeptide(L)'
;MKRNYASGAFKRKKKAEREEEIKKIPKLDCFFTKDSATESEFVAQEDRHQSDQIEVSSSTSNQPIFTGSSNQVFNDFENNLELVDNINNENLVESLIESSPNANRENDVGLWGELSSEDTLYWIEKGPESCQHSTENFHSSKQLYNDNTVRYCSKTLFFDEKTNGEKYTREWLVYSPKIGNVFCFVCKLLTASNFNLATNGLRDWKNAGSSIKSHQNSSEHRNALVTYLTRKSNYSVSDQLQKEIQQERIYWRKVLERVVAVICTIVERNLPFRGSNEIFGMEGSGNFIGLLELIAKFDPFLAGHIRKFGNPGSGKTSYLSKTIFEELLDLMAKTVLKSISDDIKQSKYFGMSVDSTPDISHKDQLCMIIRYVDQINFKPIERFLNFIEIENHTGEYLADISLEFFEKDIGLNFQDCRSQSYDNAMNMDGKYKGMRAKVLEKNDKAIFLPCSAHSLNLVGNSGADCCIESINFFGLIQEVYNFFSSSTERWNKLVEFSNRTVKSLSKTRWSARSESIKVIHEKYENVMEALNAIIEDANFYGNTRNEANNLLNKMEEFEFALLVIFWDQVLERMNAVSKNLQSPKVTLDVCSSLYASLASYITNLKNSFDEIKIEAKKLLPNTDYTVKRKRFKKKFPDEDQTTTEPEINAKENFRNNVFMKILENIENNLIQRSDCYLEISKVFGFLTNIELSQEDLKQHVNNVVEKYPDDIDDSLFFELLQFHEYIRNDWPNDHPNHLSFYEIIKEKNLEIAFPNLETILRIFLCLMIANCTGERSFSKLKLIKNFLRSTMSQKILNNLALLSCNIDKLKAIDFDSLINQYALEKFRNKVL
;
A
#
# COMPACT_ATOMS: atom_id res chain seq x y z
N MET A 1 -48.91 1.07 4.21
CA MET A 1 -48.62 0.65 5.59
C MET A 1 -47.95 1.80 6.34
N LYS A 2 -48.61 2.36 7.38
CA LYS A 2 -48.03 3.43 8.21
C LYS A 2 -46.92 2.84 9.10
N ARG A 3 -45.70 3.35 9.01
CA ARG A 3 -44.60 2.98 9.93
C ARG A 3 -44.85 3.59 11.29
N ASN A 4 -45.09 2.77 12.33
CA ASN A 4 -45.19 3.20 13.72
C ASN A 4 -43.79 3.57 14.25
N TYR A 5 -43.48 4.87 14.31
CA TYR A 5 -42.31 5.37 15.02
C TYR A 5 -42.62 5.46 16.52
N ALA A 6 -41.78 4.89 17.34
CA ALA A 6 -41.90 5.02 18.79
C ALA A 6 -41.81 6.49 19.24
N SER A 7 -42.71 6.92 20.11
CA SER A 7 -42.82 8.32 20.58
C SER A 7 -41.53 8.78 21.26
N GLY A 8 -41.25 10.07 21.19
CA GLY A 8 -40.04 10.66 21.79
C GLY A 8 -39.97 10.45 23.33
N ALA A 9 -41.10 10.28 23.98
CA ALA A 9 -41.20 9.91 25.41
C ALA A 9 -40.73 8.49 25.66
N PHE A 10 -41.09 7.53 24.82
CA PHE A 10 -40.67 6.14 24.91
C PHE A 10 -39.13 5.98 24.67
N LYS A 11 -38.57 6.75 23.70
CA LYS A 11 -37.13 6.76 23.49
C LYS A 11 -36.36 7.35 24.66
N ARG A 12 -36.87 8.38 25.30
CA ARG A 12 -36.28 8.97 26.53
C ARG A 12 -36.31 8.02 27.72
N LYS A 13 -37.45 7.31 27.94
CA LYS A 13 -37.56 6.35 28.99
C LYS A 13 -36.60 5.17 28.83
N LYS A 14 -36.47 4.63 27.60
CA LYS A 14 -35.54 3.54 27.29
C LYS A 14 -34.05 3.97 27.38
N LYS A 15 -33.74 5.25 27.15
CA LYS A 15 -32.40 5.80 27.37
C LYS A 15 -32.09 5.92 28.87
N ALA A 16 -33.02 6.38 29.68
CA ALA A 16 -32.84 6.48 31.13
C ALA A 16 -32.67 5.10 31.78
N GLU A 17 -33.46 4.10 31.37
CA GLU A 17 -33.34 2.70 31.85
C GLU A 17 -31.96 2.12 31.51
N ARG A 18 -31.44 2.40 30.31
CA ARG A 18 -30.10 1.95 29.89
C ARG A 18 -28.97 2.66 30.65
N GLU A 19 -29.14 3.93 30.99
CA GLU A 19 -28.19 4.68 31.82
C GLU A 19 -28.19 4.19 33.29
N GLU A 20 -29.34 3.73 33.81
CA GLU A 20 -29.41 3.08 35.13
C GLU A 20 -28.78 1.68 35.13
N GLU A 21 -28.94 0.89 34.06
CA GLU A 21 -28.27 -0.40 33.91
C GLU A 21 -26.75 -0.25 33.84
N ILE A 22 -26.27 0.76 33.12
CA ILE A 22 -24.80 1.07 33.00
C ILE A 22 -24.22 1.49 34.38
N LYS A 23 -25.00 2.18 35.21
CA LYS A 23 -24.56 2.54 36.60
C LYS A 23 -24.46 1.35 37.54
N LYS A 24 -25.12 0.21 37.25
CA LYS A 24 -25.07 -1.04 38.04
C LYS A 24 -23.89 -1.94 37.63
N ILE A 25 -23.20 -1.67 36.55
CA ILE A 25 -22.00 -2.41 36.16
C ILE A 25 -20.85 -1.97 37.06
N PRO A 26 -20.15 -2.90 37.74
CA PRO A 26 -18.98 -2.56 38.55
C PRO A 26 -17.92 -1.86 37.69
N LYS A 27 -17.39 -0.74 38.17
CA LYS A 27 -16.30 -0.05 37.48
C LYS A 27 -15.04 -0.92 37.52
N LEU A 28 -14.25 -0.89 36.44
CA LEU A 28 -13.00 -1.67 36.31
C LEU A 28 -12.01 -1.43 37.47
N ASP A 29 -12.08 -0.26 38.10
CA ASP A 29 -11.26 0.12 39.25
C ASP A 29 -11.45 -0.78 40.48
N CYS A 30 -12.57 -1.52 40.58
CA CYS A 30 -12.81 -2.45 41.68
C CYS A 30 -12.07 -3.78 41.57
N PHE A 31 -11.41 -4.05 40.41
CA PHE A 31 -10.66 -5.29 40.20
C PHE A 31 -9.14 -5.13 40.43
N PHE A 32 -8.67 -3.92 40.73
CA PHE A 32 -7.25 -3.61 40.98
C PHE A 32 -7.04 -3.02 42.38
N THR A 33 -7.53 -3.68 43.41
CA THR A 33 -7.05 -3.38 44.77
C THR A 33 -5.84 -4.22 45.09
N LYS A 34 -4.73 -3.54 45.36
CA LYS A 34 -3.52 -4.10 45.95
C LYS A 34 -3.83 -4.62 47.34
N ASP A 35 -3.68 -5.91 47.56
CA ASP A 35 -3.46 -6.44 48.88
C ASP A 35 -1.99 -6.33 49.23
N SER A 36 -1.72 -5.53 50.23
CA SER A 36 -0.42 -5.43 50.91
C SER A 36 -0.41 -6.35 52.10
N ALA A 37 0.69 -7.08 52.20
CA ALA A 37 1.32 -7.63 53.40
C ALA A 37 0.65 -8.79 54.14
N THR A 38 1.25 -9.96 54.08
CA THR A 38 1.87 -10.58 55.30
C THR A 38 2.87 -11.66 54.90
N GLU A 39 4.07 -11.51 55.41
CA GLU A 39 5.13 -12.52 55.45
C GLU A 39 4.72 -13.70 56.30
N SER A 40 4.96 -14.93 55.85
CA SER A 40 5.38 -16.03 56.73
C SER A 40 6.00 -17.16 55.92
N GLU A 41 7.16 -17.56 56.41
CA GLU A 41 8.01 -18.67 56.01
C GLU A 41 7.31 -19.98 55.71
N PHE A 42 7.75 -20.71 54.70
CA PHE A 42 7.93 -22.17 54.78
C PHE A 42 8.99 -22.67 53.80
N VAL A 43 10.07 -23.10 54.36
CA VAL A 43 11.05 -24.19 54.15
C VAL A 43 10.96 -24.99 52.84
N ALA A 44 12.15 -25.09 52.23
CA ALA A 44 12.57 -25.94 51.16
C ALA A 44 12.35 -27.43 51.34
N GLN A 45 11.99 -28.11 50.26
CA GLN A 45 12.36 -29.52 50.06
C GLN A 45 12.75 -29.72 48.58
N GLU A 46 14.01 -30.14 48.44
CA GLU A 46 14.60 -30.72 47.23
C GLU A 46 14.00 -32.11 47.02
N ASP A 47 13.71 -32.44 45.76
CA ASP A 47 13.82 -33.81 45.28
C ASP A 47 14.32 -33.86 43.84
N ARG A 48 15.41 -34.58 43.69
CA ARG A 48 16.09 -34.99 42.45
C ARG A 48 15.34 -36.18 41.84
N HIS A 49 15.12 -36.19 40.52
CA HIS A 49 15.25 -37.43 39.74
C HIS A 49 15.54 -37.11 38.25
N GLN A 50 16.74 -37.42 37.89
CA GLN A 50 17.22 -38.39 36.90
C GLN A 50 16.77 -38.21 35.46
N SER A 51 17.81 -37.98 34.69
CA SER A 51 17.99 -38.08 33.22
C SER A 51 17.55 -39.42 32.66
N ASP A 52 16.86 -39.41 31.51
CA ASP A 52 16.95 -40.51 30.56
C ASP A 52 17.17 -39.95 29.15
N GLN A 53 18.26 -40.39 28.57
CA GLN A 53 18.67 -40.22 27.19
C GLN A 53 17.82 -41.10 26.32
N ILE A 54 17.29 -40.56 25.22
CA ILE A 54 16.81 -41.37 24.08
C ILE A 54 17.57 -40.93 22.85
N GLU A 55 18.33 -41.86 22.31
CA GLU A 55 19.00 -41.82 21.02
C GLU A 55 17.99 -41.69 19.85
N VAL A 56 18.30 -40.81 18.92
CA VAL A 56 17.58 -40.69 17.64
C VAL A 56 18.47 -41.31 16.55
N SER A 57 18.03 -42.43 16.06
CA SER A 57 18.60 -43.09 14.88
C SER A 57 18.35 -42.28 13.59
N SER A 58 19.42 -42.09 12.83
CA SER A 58 19.46 -41.52 11.51
C SER A 58 18.77 -42.37 10.46
N SER A 59 17.92 -41.79 9.64
CA SER A 59 17.59 -42.34 8.31
C SER A 59 17.81 -41.28 7.24
N THR A 60 18.73 -41.57 6.38
CA THR A 60 19.14 -40.88 5.15
C THR A 60 18.06 -40.89 4.10
N SER A 61 17.77 -39.73 3.47
CA SER A 61 17.26 -39.70 2.11
C SER A 61 17.79 -38.47 1.35
N ASN A 62 18.32 -38.78 0.18
CA ASN A 62 19.04 -38.02 -0.81
C ASN A 62 18.46 -36.65 -1.18
N GLN A 63 19.34 -35.63 -1.23
CA GLN A 63 19.18 -34.41 -2.01
C GLN A 63 20.11 -34.45 -3.22
N PRO A 64 19.72 -33.89 -4.37
CA PRO A 64 20.67 -33.62 -5.46
C PRO A 64 21.36 -32.26 -5.23
N ILE A 65 22.66 -32.30 -5.32
CA ILE A 65 23.60 -31.17 -5.24
C ILE A 65 23.49 -30.34 -6.51
N PHE A 66 23.16 -29.04 -6.37
CA PHE A 66 23.47 -28.03 -7.38
C PHE A 66 24.60 -27.16 -6.84
N THR A 67 25.80 -27.41 -7.36
CA THR A 67 26.95 -26.51 -7.25
C THR A 67 26.84 -25.42 -8.31
N GLY A 68 26.69 -24.15 -7.87
CA GLY A 68 26.78 -22.98 -8.70
C GLY A 68 27.52 -21.88 -7.94
N SER A 69 28.74 -21.67 -8.34
CA SER A 69 29.73 -20.71 -7.80
C SER A 69 29.22 -19.26 -7.69
N SER A 70 29.26 -18.70 -6.49
CA SER A 70 29.14 -17.28 -6.23
C SER A 70 30.38 -16.78 -5.46
N ASN A 71 31.55 -16.82 -6.13
CA ASN A 71 32.81 -16.25 -5.63
C ASN A 71 33.52 -15.42 -6.69
N GLN A 72 32.80 -14.55 -7.41
CA GLN A 72 33.42 -13.69 -8.43
C GLN A 72 32.97 -12.22 -8.38
N VAL A 73 32.28 -11.76 -7.36
CA VAL A 73 31.80 -10.35 -7.26
C VAL A 73 32.54 -9.57 -6.17
N PHE A 74 33.44 -10.18 -5.42
CA PHE A 74 34.16 -9.47 -4.33
C PHE A 74 35.57 -8.99 -4.67
N ASN A 75 36.14 -9.34 -5.85
CA ASN A 75 37.52 -8.98 -6.21
C ASN A 75 37.62 -7.79 -7.19
N ASP A 76 36.55 -7.24 -7.72
CA ASP A 76 36.63 -6.11 -8.67
C ASP A 76 36.51 -4.71 -7.98
N PHE A 77 36.39 -4.66 -6.66
CA PHE A 77 36.30 -3.38 -5.94
C PHE A 77 37.65 -2.88 -5.38
N GLU A 78 38.70 -3.72 -5.32
CA GLU A 78 40.02 -3.29 -4.86
C GLU A 78 40.95 -2.80 -5.98
N ASN A 79 40.67 -3.07 -7.25
CA ASN A 79 41.53 -2.69 -8.35
C ASN A 79 41.25 -1.33 -9.04
N ASN A 80 40.21 -0.60 -8.57
CA ASN A 80 39.90 0.74 -9.10
C ASN A 80 40.31 1.90 -8.18
N LEU A 81 41.08 1.64 -7.13
CA LEU A 81 41.61 2.68 -6.23
C LEU A 81 43.09 3.06 -6.49
N GLU A 82 43.76 2.39 -7.43
CA GLU A 82 45.18 2.67 -7.75
C GLU A 82 45.45 3.47 -9.03
N LEU A 83 44.41 4.01 -9.69
CA LEU A 83 44.58 4.76 -10.95
C LEU A 83 44.33 6.26 -10.86
N VAL A 84 44.27 6.86 -9.68
CA VAL A 84 44.10 8.33 -9.52
C VAL A 84 45.34 9.03 -8.94
N ASP A 85 46.40 8.30 -8.56
CA ASP A 85 47.59 8.89 -7.89
C ASP A 85 48.81 9.10 -8.78
N ASN A 86 48.68 9.33 -10.09
CA ASN A 86 49.81 9.70 -10.94
C ASN A 86 49.43 10.75 -11.97
N ILE A 87 49.12 11.97 -11.55
CA ILE A 87 49.35 13.18 -12.34
C ILE A 87 49.98 14.20 -11.41
N ASN A 88 51.28 13.99 -11.12
CA ASN A 88 52.17 15.05 -10.66
C ASN A 88 52.53 15.92 -11.85
N ASN A 89 51.81 17.01 -12.02
CA ASN A 89 52.23 18.11 -12.86
C ASN A 89 52.72 19.28 -11.98
N GLU A 90 53.88 19.07 -11.30
CA GLU A 90 54.61 20.16 -10.61
C GLU A 90 55.29 21.14 -11.54
N ASN A 91 55.27 20.95 -12.87
CA ASN A 91 56.00 21.79 -13.82
C ASN A 91 55.12 22.72 -14.67
N LEU A 92 53.85 22.95 -14.32
CA LEU A 92 53.00 23.91 -15.04
C LEU A 92 52.51 25.09 -14.18
N VAL A 93 52.91 25.15 -12.90
CA VAL A 93 52.49 26.24 -11.99
C VAL A 93 53.55 27.34 -11.88
N GLU A 94 54.83 27.07 -12.23
CA GLU A 94 55.89 28.11 -12.18
C GLU A 94 56.02 29.03 -13.42
N SER A 95 55.31 28.79 -14.54
CA SER A 95 55.37 29.62 -15.73
C SER A 95 54.18 30.59 -15.92
N LEU A 96 53.28 30.71 -14.98
CA LEU A 96 52.11 31.62 -15.07
C LEU A 96 52.05 32.68 -13.93
N ILE A 97 53.14 32.87 -13.19
CA ILE A 97 53.25 33.88 -12.12
C ILE A 97 53.91 35.19 -12.59
N GLU A 98 54.04 35.41 -13.88
CA GLU A 98 54.45 36.73 -14.35
C GLU A 98 53.41 37.32 -15.31
N SER A 99 52.81 38.45 -14.86
CA SER A 99 51.93 39.38 -15.57
C SER A 99 50.41 39.15 -15.47
N SER A 100 49.76 39.58 -14.38
CA SER A 100 48.47 40.25 -14.51
C SER A 100 48.48 41.55 -13.70
N PRO A 101 47.99 42.67 -14.28
CA PRO A 101 47.93 43.94 -13.55
C PRO A 101 46.95 43.79 -12.38
N ASN A 102 47.27 44.41 -11.22
CA ASN A 102 46.41 44.54 -10.05
C ASN A 102 45.09 45.20 -10.44
N ALA A 103 44.13 44.45 -10.96
CA ALA A 103 42.76 44.87 -11.04
C ALA A 103 42.26 45.03 -9.60
N ASN A 104 41.84 46.20 -9.21
CA ASN A 104 41.17 46.49 -7.93
C ASN A 104 39.94 45.57 -7.84
N ARG A 105 40.07 44.42 -7.16
CA ARG A 105 38.96 43.50 -6.89
C ARG A 105 38.03 44.19 -5.90
N GLU A 106 36.90 44.66 -6.44
CA GLU A 106 35.93 45.39 -5.65
C GLU A 106 35.27 44.48 -4.61
N ASN A 107 35.26 44.88 -3.36
CA ASN A 107 34.59 44.16 -2.26
C ASN A 107 33.06 44.33 -2.19
N ASP A 108 32.47 45.06 -3.15
CA ASP A 108 31.01 45.22 -3.29
C ASP A 108 30.42 44.12 -4.19
N VAL A 109 29.79 43.11 -3.56
CA VAL A 109 29.23 41.92 -4.24
C VAL A 109 28.17 42.27 -5.30
N GLY A 110 27.52 43.42 -5.18
CA GLY A 110 26.53 43.89 -6.13
C GLY A 110 27.13 44.25 -7.49
N LEU A 111 28.40 44.56 -7.54
CA LEU A 111 29.08 44.92 -8.77
C LEU A 111 29.76 43.73 -9.50
N TRP A 112 29.73 42.56 -8.87
CA TRP A 112 30.33 41.38 -9.48
C TRP A 112 29.50 40.93 -10.69
N GLY A 113 30.20 40.89 -11.84
CA GLY A 113 29.77 40.27 -13.07
C GLY A 113 29.98 38.74 -13.04
N GLU A 114 30.26 38.16 -14.18
CA GLU A 114 30.76 36.79 -14.25
C GLU A 114 32.19 36.74 -13.68
N LEU A 115 32.36 35.99 -12.58
CA LEU A 115 33.64 35.86 -11.92
C LEU A 115 34.50 34.79 -12.61
N SER A 116 35.78 35.08 -12.84
CA SER A 116 36.74 34.06 -13.25
C SER A 116 36.93 33.01 -12.18
N SER A 117 37.50 31.86 -12.54
CA SER A 117 37.85 30.82 -11.56
C SER A 117 38.85 31.35 -10.51
N GLU A 118 39.77 32.22 -10.90
CA GLU A 118 40.73 32.84 -9.98
C GLU A 118 40.08 33.84 -9.02
N ASP A 119 39.12 34.66 -9.50
CA ASP A 119 38.37 35.58 -8.64
C ASP A 119 37.48 34.83 -7.66
N THR A 120 36.86 33.72 -8.13
CA THR A 120 36.09 32.84 -7.24
C THR A 120 36.94 32.26 -6.13
N LEU A 121 38.15 31.78 -6.43
CA LEU A 121 39.09 31.27 -5.43
C LEU A 121 39.55 32.36 -4.45
N TYR A 122 39.92 33.52 -4.99
CA TYR A 122 40.30 34.70 -4.19
C TYR A 122 39.21 35.08 -3.17
N TRP A 123 37.96 35.15 -3.60
CA TRP A 123 36.83 35.51 -2.70
C TRP A 123 36.47 34.39 -1.72
N ILE A 124 36.68 33.11 -2.08
CA ILE A 124 36.52 32.00 -1.14
C ILE A 124 37.54 32.11 -0.01
N GLU A 125 38.78 32.45 -0.33
CA GLU A 125 39.86 32.64 0.66
C GLU A 125 39.58 33.84 1.55
N LYS A 126 39.22 34.99 0.99
CA LYS A 126 38.94 36.24 1.71
C LYS A 126 37.72 36.11 2.60
N GLY A 127 36.71 35.35 2.18
CA GLY A 127 35.48 35.15 2.92
C GLY A 127 34.49 36.31 2.87
N PRO A 128 33.27 36.08 3.31
CA PRO A 128 32.16 37.05 3.27
C PRO A 128 32.40 38.27 4.17
N GLU A 129 33.24 38.15 5.19
CA GLU A 129 33.52 39.23 6.14
C GLU A 129 34.06 40.48 5.43
N SER A 130 34.90 40.32 4.40
CA SER A 130 35.44 41.44 3.62
C SER A 130 34.42 42.18 2.75
N CYS A 131 33.24 41.54 2.51
CA CYS A 131 32.18 42.04 1.63
C CYS A 131 30.87 42.30 2.38
N GLN A 132 30.81 42.09 3.71
CA GLN A 132 29.53 42.01 4.44
C GLN A 132 28.85 43.37 4.57
N HIS A 133 29.62 44.44 4.74
CA HIS A 133 29.13 45.83 4.88
C HIS A 133 27.92 45.98 5.85
N SER A 134 27.84 45.12 6.88
CA SER A 134 26.68 45.10 7.84
C SER A 134 26.66 46.26 8.82
N THR A 135 27.75 47.07 8.87
CA THR A 135 27.89 48.26 9.70
C THR A 135 27.75 49.57 8.91
N GLU A 136 27.60 49.47 7.59
CA GLU A 136 27.47 50.61 6.70
C GLU A 136 26.18 51.37 6.89
N ASN A 137 26.14 52.58 6.36
CA ASN A 137 24.93 53.39 6.28
C ASN A 137 24.05 52.89 5.13
N PHE A 138 22.88 52.37 5.47
CA PHE A 138 21.94 51.78 4.50
C PHE A 138 21.15 52.77 3.65
N HIS A 139 21.60 54.02 3.50
CA HIS A 139 20.89 55.05 2.72
C HIS A 139 20.62 54.67 1.27
N SER A 140 21.54 53.99 0.61
CA SER A 140 21.41 53.51 -0.77
C SER A 140 20.26 52.51 -0.93
N SER A 141 19.85 51.86 0.16
CA SER A 141 18.80 50.83 0.16
C SER A 141 17.38 51.42 0.20
N LYS A 142 17.23 52.76 0.17
CA LYS A 142 15.94 53.42 0.22
C LYS A 142 14.97 52.86 -0.80
N GLN A 143 13.80 52.42 -0.34
CA GLN A 143 12.70 51.91 -1.16
C GLN A 143 11.38 52.61 -0.74
N LEU A 144 10.68 53.19 -1.72
CA LEU A 144 9.33 53.75 -1.54
C LEU A 144 8.32 52.66 -1.97
N TYR A 145 7.33 52.41 -1.09
CA TYR A 145 6.26 51.44 -1.33
C TYR A 145 4.94 52.16 -1.72
N ASN A 146 4.00 51.41 -2.33
CA ASN A 146 2.70 51.95 -2.78
C ASN A 146 1.85 52.54 -1.67
N ASP A 147 2.13 52.20 -0.41
CA ASP A 147 1.51 52.75 0.80
C ASP A 147 2.18 54.05 1.29
N ASN A 148 3.02 54.70 0.47
CA ASN A 148 3.85 55.85 0.77
C ASN A 148 4.83 55.64 1.94
N THR A 149 5.03 54.43 2.41
CA THR A 149 6.07 54.13 3.42
C THR A 149 7.45 54.01 2.76
N VAL A 150 8.46 54.56 3.43
CA VAL A 150 9.86 54.43 3.04
C VAL A 150 10.50 53.43 3.96
N ARG A 151 11.17 52.41 3.37
CA ARG A 151 11.91 51.43 4.10
C ARG A 151 13.34 51.32 3.63
N TYR A 152 14.18 50.83 4.52
CA TYR A 152 15.63 50.66 4.32
C TYR A 152 16.04 49.24 4.71
N CYS A 153 17.19 48.79 4.27
CA CYS A 153 17.86 47.61 4.83
C CYS A 153 18.04 47.83 6.35
N SER A 154 17.86 46.76 7.11
CA SER A 154 18.05 46.80 8.56
C SER A 154 19.18 45.89 9.00
N LYS A 155 19.97 46.35 9.96
CA LYS A 155 21.02 45.52 10.59
C LYS A 155 20.50 44.20 11.17
N THR A 156 19.22 44.18 11.58
CA THR A 156 18.58 42.96 12.11
C THR A 156 18.54 41.81 11.12
N LEU A 157 18.60 42.06 9.79
CA LEU A 157 18.59 41.03 8.75
C LEU A 157 19.85 40.17 8.75
N PHE A 158 20.96 40.71 9.27
CA PHE A 158 22.25 39.99 9.37
C PHE A 158 22.33 39.05 10.56
N PHE A 159 21.31 38.96 11.36
CA PHE A 159 21.22 38.05 12.50
C PHE A 159 20.04 37.11 12.35
N ASP A 160 20.18 35.92 12.90
CA ASP A 160 19.09 34.96 13.07
C ASP A 160 19.03 34.49 14.50
N GLU A 161 17.90 33.90 14.89
CA GLU A 161 17.66 33.44 16.23
C GLU A 161 17.33 31.96 16.22
N LYS A 162 18.03 31.17 17.02
CA LYS A 162 17.74 29.75 17.22
C LYS A 162 16.48 29.61 18.07
N THR A 163 15.89 28.43 18.05
CA THR A 163 14.70 28.08 18.85
C THR A 163 14.90 28.25 20.36
N ASN A 164 16.14 28.25 20.85
CA ASN A 164 16.49 28.50 22.24
C ASN A 164 16.73 29.97 22.57
N GLY A 165 16.49 30.91 21.61
CA GLY A 165 16.68 32.36 21.80
C GLY A 165 18.12 32.87 21.54
N GLU A 166 19.09 32.01 21.25
CA GLU A 166 20.44 32.44 20.89
C GLU A 166 20.49 33.09 19.51
N LYS A 167 21.10 34.29 19.44
CA LYS A 167 21.31 35.01 18.20
C LYS A 167 22.66 34.67 17.60
N TYR A 168 22.68 34.46 16.29
CA TYR A 168 23.89 34.24 15.52
C TYR A 168 23.89 35.10 14.25
N THR A 169 25.12 35.41 13.75
CA THR A 169 25.28 36.23 12.55
C THR A 169 25.11 35.39 11.29
N ARG A 170 24.35 35.94 10.32
CA ARG A 170 24.31 35.40 8.95
C ARG A 170 25.55 35.85 8.17
N GLU A 171 26.69 35.17 8.33
CA GLU A 171 27.95 35.56 7.69
C GLU A 171 27.84 35.59 6.18
N TRP A 172 27.02 34.75 5.60
CA TRP A 172 26.80 34.64 4.16
C TRP A 172 25.98 35.76 3.55
N LEU A 173 25.29 36.57 4.36
CA LEU A 173 24.47 37.69 3.88
C LEU A 173 25.34 38.93 3.82
N VAL A 174 25.36 39.56 2.64
CA VAL A 174 26.22 40.75 2.38
C VAL A 174 25.39 41.89 1.80
N TYR A 175 25.77 43.11 2.10
CA TYR A 175 25.09 44.31 1.59
C TYR A 175 26.00 45.00 0.54
N SER A 176 25.42 45.43 -0.56
CA SER A 176 26.06 46.24 -1.56
C SER A 176 25.76 47.72 -1.31
N PRO A 177 26.75 48.53 -0.84
CA PRO A 177 26.56 49.99 -0.63
C PRO A 177 26.25 50.74 -1.90
N LYS A 178 26.80 50.31 -3.04
CA LYS A 178 26.60 50.99 -4.32
C LYS A 178 25.26 50.73 -4.97
N ILE A 179 24.74 49.50 -4.88
CA ILE A 179 23.44 49.11 -5.46
C ILE A 179 22.29 49.29 -4.46
N GLY A 180 22.59 49.13 -3.16
CA GLY A 180 21.57 49.24 -2.10
C GLY A 180 20.73 47.98 -1.89
N ASN A 181 21.22 46.79 -2.34
CA ASN A 181 20.57 45.50 -2.21
C ASN A 181 21.40 44.57 -1.29
N VAL A 182 20.75 43.54 -0.75
CA VAL A 182 21.46 42.45 -0.06
C VAL A 182 21.61 41.21 -0.97
N PHE A 183 22.72 40.52 -0.85
CA PHE A 183 23.07 39.35 -1.66
C PHE A 183 23.45 38.18 -0.76
N CYS A 184 23.39 36.99 -1.30
CA CYS A 184 23.99 35.80 -0.71
C CYS A 184 25.38 35.61 -1.29
N PHE A 185 26.42 35.83 -0.50
CA PHE A 185 27.81 35.68 -0.91
C PHE A 185 28.12 34.31 -1.52
N VAL A 186 27.74 33.23 -0.83
CA VAL A 186 28.02 31.86 -1.27
C VAL A 186 27.24 31.46 -2.53
N CYS A 187 25.99 31.90 -2.64
CA CYS A 187 25.20 31.62 -3.85
C CYS A 187 25.70 32.43 -5.06
N LYS A 188 26.09 33.68 -4.85
CA LYS A 188 26.65 34.53 -5.90
C LYS A 188 27.96 33.99 -6.46
N LEU A 189 28.78 33.34 -5.59
CA LEU A 189 30.06 32.74 -6.00
C LEU A 189 29.92 31.37 -6.68
N LEU A 190 28.96 30.53 -6.23
CA LEU A 190 29.03 29.08 -6.48
C LEU A 190 27.76 28.52 -7.13
N THR A 191 26.75 29.34 -7.41
CA THR A 191 25.46 28.85 -7.92
C THR A 191 25.14 29.48 -9.26
N ALA A 192 24.78 28.68 -10.26
CA ALA A 192 24.28 29.18 -11.56
C ALA A 192 22.76 29.47 -11.53
N SER A 193 22.11 29.47 -10.34
CA SER A 193 20.66 29.59 -10.20
C SER A 193 20.18 31.04 -10.25
N ASN A 194 18.98 31.24 -10.82
CA ASN A 194 18.36 32.56 -11.03
C ASN A 194 17.67 33.16 -9.77
N PHE A 195 18.11 32.86 -8.55
CA PHE A 195 17.56 33.46 -7.35
C PHE A 195 17.97 34.92 -7.21
N ASN A 196 17.05 35.78 -6.83
CA ASN A 196 17.33 37.21 -6.63
C ASN A 196 18.54 37.47 -5.72
N LEU A 197 18.68 36.73 -4.62
CA LEU A 197 19.83 36.85 -3.71
C LEU A 197 21.18 36.39 -4.32
N ALA A 198 21.17 35.62 -5.39
CA ALA A 198 22.39 35.23 -6.12
C ALA A 198 22.64 36.13 -7.34
N THR A 199 21.63 36.78 -7.91
CA THR A 199 21.72 37.55 -9.16
C THR A 199 21.63 39.05 -8.92
N ASN A 200 20.41 39.58 -8.77
CA ASN A 200 20.12 41.04 -8.71
C ASN A 200 20.08 41.60 -7.30
N GLY A 201 20.18 40.76 -6.29
CA GLY A 201 20.02 41.10 -4.90
C GLY A 201 18.55 41.31 -4.47
N LEU A 202 18.32 41.32 -3.17
CA LEU A 202 17.00 41.53 -2.57
C LEU A 202 16.88 42.97 -2.14
N ARG A 203 15.76 43.62 -2.51
CA ARG A 203 15.44 45.01 -2.17
C ARG A 203 14.03 45.18 -1.58
N ASP A 204 13.25 44.11 -1.48
CA ASP A 204 11.92 44.16 -0.83
C ASP A 204 12.06 44.07 0.69
N TRP A 205 12.20 45.21 1.33
CA TRP A 205 12.36 45.32 2.79
C TRP A 205 11.12 44.96 3.58
N LYS A 206 9.94 44.95 2.93
CA LYS A 206 8.69 44.55 3.58
C LYS A 206 8.68 43.06 3.91
N ASN A 207 9.18 42.25 3.01
CA ASN A 207 9.21 40.81 3.12
C ASN A 207 10.63 40.24 3.29
N ALA A 208 11.64 41.09 3.52
CA ALA A 208 13.04 40.69 3.52
C ALA A 208 13.35 39.58 4.52
N GLY A 209 12.79 39.61 5.72
CA GLY A 209 13.01 38.60 6.75
C GLY A 209 12.56 37.20 6.34
N SER A 210 11.34 37.10 5.77
CA SER A 210 10.79 35.85 5.29
C SER A 210 11.55 35.32 4.05
N SER A 211 11.89 36.19 3.12
CA SER A 211 12.63 35.84 1.90
C SER A 211 14.02 35.34 2.20
N ILE A 212 14.74 36.00 3.13
CA ILE A 212 16.09 35.58 3.57
C ILE A 212 16.00 34.23 4.31
N LYS A 213 14.99 34.04 5.15
CA LYS A 213 14.80 32.78 5.89
C LYS A 213 14.42 31.63 4.94
N SER A 214 13.59 31.91 3.92
CA SER A 214 13.27 30.93 2.87
C SER A 214 14.51 30.54 2.06
N HIS A 215 15.30 31.53 1.64
CA HIS A 215 16.55 31.28 0.93
C HIS A 215 17.55 30.46 1.75
N GLN A 216 17.76 30.82 3.02
CA GLN A 216 18.62 30.10 3.95
C GLN A 216 18.24 28.61 4.07
N ASN A 217 16.96 28.30 3.90
CA ASN A 217 16.45 26.94 3.98
C ASN A 217 16.38 26.22 2.62
N SER A 218 16.72 26.88 1.52
CA SER A 218 16.72 26.26 0.20
C SER A 218 17.86 25.25 0.02
N SER A 219 17.65 24.21 -0.81
CA SER A 219 18.63 23.19 -1.15
C SER A 219 19.86 23.79 -1.83
N GLU A 220 19.64 24.76 -2.72
CA GLU A 220 20.67 25.40 -3.50
C GLU A 220 21.61 26.23 -2.61
N HIS A 221 21.06 27.01 -1.68
CA HIS A 221 21.86 27.77 -0.71
C HIS A 221 22.71 26.82 0.16
N ARG A 222 22.13 25.73 0.64
CA ARG A 222 22.84 24.75 1.48
C ARG A 222 23.97 24.07 0.72
N ASN A 223 23.71 23.68 -0.54
CA ASN A 223 24.74 23.09 -1.39
C ASN A 223 25.88 24.07 -1.66
N ALA A 224 25.54 25.36 -1.98
CA ALA A 224 26.54 26.38 -2.15
C ALA A 224 27.34 26.63 -0.88
N LEU A 225 26.69 26.67 0.27
CA LEU A 225 27.33 26.84 1.57
C LEU A 225 28.28 25.67 1.91
N VAL A 226 27.85 24.45 1.69
CA VAL A 226 28.70 23.26 1.88
C VAL A 226 29.88 23.28 0.94
N THR A 227 29.67 23.63 -0.34
CA THR A 227 30.74 23.76 -1.32
C THR A 227 31.73 24.85 -0.94
N TYR A 228 31.21 26.00 -0.47
CA TYR A 228 32.05 27.09 0.02
C TYR A 228 32.88 26.68 1.23
N LEU A 229 32.27 26.07 2.25
CA LEU A 229 32.95 25.61 3.44
C LEU A 229 33.99 24.53 3.12
N THR A 230 33.68 23.61 2.21
CA THR A 230 34.63 22.59 1.74
C THR A 230 35.84 23.23 1.01
N ARG A 231 35.60 24.18 0.11
CA ARG A 231 36.69 24.88 -0.62
C ARG A 231 37.50 25.75 0.34
N LYS A 232 36.86 26.50 1.23
CA LYS A 232 37.55 27.33 2.23
C LYS A 232 38.38 26.48 3.19
N SER A 233 37.91 25.28 3.59
CA SER A 233 38.67 24.40 4.47
C SER A 233 39.96 23.88 3.82
N ASN A 234 39.96 23.68 2.52
CA ASN A 234 41.15 23.26 1.78
C ASN A 234 42.30 24.31 1.78
N TYR A 235 41.96 25.58 2.01
CA TYR A 235 42.94 26.67 2.00
C TYR A 235 43.38 27.17 3.40
N SER A 236 42.56 26.99 4.43
CA SER A 236 42.77 27.65 5.74
C SER A 236 43.06 26.74 6.91
N VAL A 237 43.02 25.40 6.75
CA VAL A 237 43.09 24.46 7.88
C VAL A 237 44.18 23.43 7.60
N SER A 238 45.00 23.15 8.62
CA SER A 238 45.99 22.08 8.52
C SER A 238 45.36 20.75 8.09
N ASP A 239 46.04 19.98 7.27
CA ASP A 239 45.61 18.65 6.79
C ASP A 239 45.02 17.74 7.90
N GLN A 240 45.49 17.97 9.11
CA GLN A 240 45.05 17.22 10.29
C GLN A 240 43.58 17.52 10.67
N LEU A 241 43.16 18.78 10.64
CA LEU A 241 41.79 19.16 10.96
C LEU A 241 40.80 18.71 9.87
N GLN A 242 41.22 18.74 8.59
CA GLN A 242 40.43 18.19 7.49
C GLN A 242 40.23 16.68 7.65
N LYS A 243 41.28 15.95 8.01
CA LYS A 243 41.19 14.53 8.31
C LYS A 243 40.25 14.25 9.48
N GLU A 244 40.27 15.06 10.55
CA GLU A 244 39.35 14.92 11.67
C GLU A 244 37.87 15.17 11.29
N ILE A 245 37.57 16.23 10.50
CA ILE A 245 36.21 16.52 10.00
C ILE A 245 35.73 15.39 9.11
N GLN A 246 36.56 14.88 8.22
CA GLN A 246 36.20 13.77 7.32
C GLN A 246 35.98 12.48 8.10
N GLN A 247 36.78 12.19 9.10
CA GLN A 247 36.57 11.04 10.00
C GLN A 247 35.29 11.16 10.80
N GLU A 248 34.98 12.35 11.31
CA GLU A 248 33.70 12.59 12.01
C GLU A 248 32.50 12.42 11.07
N ARG A 249 32.58 12.89 9.82
CA ARG A 249 31.56 12.69 8.80
C ARG A 249 31.33 11.20 8.52
N ILE A 250 32.38 10.45 8.25
CA ILE A 250 32.33 9.00 8.01
C ILE A 250 31.72 8.29 9.23
N TYR A 251 32.09 8.70 10.45
CA TYR A 251 31.57 8.12 11.67
C TYR A 251 30.04 8.25 11.77
N TRP A 252 29.50 9.46 11.57
CA TRP A 252 28.06 9.70 11.70
C TRP A 252 27.26 9.06 10.56
N ARG A 253 27.80 9.01 9.34
CA ARG A 253 27.19 8.29 8.22
C ARG A 253 27.05 6.81 8.53
N LYS A 254 28.09 6.17 9.03
CA LYS A 254 28.06 4.76 9.45
C LYS A 254 27.04 4.50 10.54
N VAL A 255 26.75 5.44 11.43
CA VAL A 255 25.66 5.32 12.41
C VAL A 255 24.31 5.33 11.70
N LEU A 256 24.07 6.30 10.79
CA LEU A 256 22.82 6.44 10.08
C LEU A 256 22.52 5.25 9.14
N GLU A 257 23.53 4.66 8.51
CA GLU A 257 23.38 3.43 7.70
C GLU A 257 22.73 2.30 8.53
N ARG A 258 23.19 2.09 9.74
CA ARG A 258 22.67 1.07 10.64
C ARG A 258 21.24 1.40 11.09
N VAL A 259 20.98 2.67 11.37
CA VAL A 259 19.65 3.16 11.74
C VAL A 259 18.67 2.94 10.58
N VAL A 260 19.04 3.30 9.36
CA VAL A 260 18.22 3.09 8.16
C VAL A 260 17.95 1.61 7.92
N ALA A 261 18.98 0.75 8.04
CA ALA A 261 18.83 -0.71 7.89
C ALA A 261 17.86 -1.30 8.93
N VAL A 262 17.89 -0.83 10.18
CA VAL A 262 16.95 -1.24 11.22
C VAL A 262 15.53 -0.76 10.87
N ILE A 263 15.36 0.48 10.42
CA ILE A 263 14.06 1.01 9.98
C ILE A 263 13.49 0.14 8.85
N CYS A 264 14.26 -0.15 7.81
CA CYS A 264 13.85 -1.04 6.71
C CYS A 264 13.38 -2.40 7.23
N THR A 265 14.14 -3.02 8.13
CA THR A 265 13.82 -4.33 8.71
C THR A 265 12.50 -4.32 9.48
N ILE A 266 12.26 -3.29 10.30
CA ILE A 266 11.03 -3.13 11.08
C ILE A 266 9.82 -2.92 10.16
N VAL A 267 9.96 -2.07 9.16
CA VAL A 267 8.90 -1.76 8.18
C VAL A 267 8.55 -2.99 7.35
N GLU A 268 9.53 -3.70 6.82
CA GLU A 268 9.32 -4.92 6.02
C GLU A 268 8.51 -5.97 6.77
N ARG A 269 8.75 -6.09 8.09
CA ARG A 269 8.08 -7.06 8.96
C ARG A 269 6.84 -6.52 9.67
N ASN A 270 6.47 -5.26 9.46
CA ASN A 270 5.35 -4.57 10.12
C ASN A 270 5.44 -4.58 11.66
N LEU A 271 6.66 -4.58 12.20
CA LEU A 271 6.88 -4.60 13.64
C LEU A 271 6.62 -3.20 14.25
N PRO A 272 6.22 -3.12 15.52
CA PRO A 272 6.17 -1.84 16.24
C PRO A 272 7.58 -1.32 16.48
N PHE A 273 7.81 -0.01 16.29
CA PHE A 273 9.11 0.62 16.58
C PHE A 273 9.36 0.72 18.08
N ARG A 274 8.35 1.17 18.82
CA ARG A 274 8.46 1.54 20.22
C ARG A 274 8.06 0.40 21.16
N GLY A 275 8.65 0.42 22.36
CA GLY A 275 8.23 -0.36 23.50
C GLY A 275 7.64 0.52 24.62
N SER A 276 7.60 0.01 25.83
CA SER A 276 7.22 0.76 27.02
C SER A 276 8.32 1.71 27.49
N ASN A 277 9.59 1.41 27.19
CA ASN A 277 10.78 2.20 27.48
C ASN A 277 11.52 2.62 26.21
N GLU A 278 12.26 3.73 26.26
CA GLU A 278 13.14 4.20 25.17
C GLU A 278 14.60 4.31 25.64
N ILE A 279 15.03 3.39 26.51
CA ILE A 279 16.34 3.38 27.15
C ILE A 279 17.09 2.10 26.75
N PHE A 280 18.31 2.24 26.25
CA PHE A 280 19.17 1.10 25.93
C PHE A 280 19.52 0.31 27.19
N GLY A 281 19.51 -1.02 27.11
CA GLY A 281 19.81 -1.93 28.21
C GLY A 281 18.64 -2.21 29.16
N MET A 282 17.45 -1.62 28.93
CA MET A 282 16.28 -1.83 29.78
C MET A 282 15.28 -2.78 29.10
N GLU A 283 14.58 -3.57 29.89
CA GLU A 283 13.49 -4.42 29.41
C GLU A 283 12.36 -3.55 28.81
N GLY A 284 11.76 -4.03 27.73
CA GLY A 284 10.66 -3.32 27.06
C GLY A 284 11.09 -2.14 26.20
N SER A 285 12.36 -2.06 25.77
CA SER A 285 12.93 -0.97 24.96
C SER A 285 12.35 -0.86 23.54
N GLY A 286 11.56 -1.85 23.09
CA GLY A 286 10.96 -1.86 21.75
C GLY A 286 11.89 -2.39 20.66
N ASN A 287 11.31 -2.65 19.46
CA ASN A 287 12.08 -3.31 18.40
C ASN A 287 13.17 -2.43 17.80
N PHE A 288 12.99 -1.11 17.74
CA PHE A 288 14.01 -0.22 17.19
C PHE A 288 15.29 -0.28 18.03
N ILE A 289 15.19 -0.09 19.33
CA ILE A 289 16.34 -0.17 20.25
C ILE A 289 16.85 -1.62 20.31
N GLY A 290 15.96 -2.61 20.43
CA GLY A 290 16.36 -4.02 20.54
C GLY A 290 17.11 -4.54 19.32
N LEU A 291 16.75 -4.11 18.09
CA LEU A 291 17.49 -4.46 16.88
C LEU A 291 18.85 -3.76 16.80
N LEU A 292 18.95 -2.49 17.23
CA LEU A 292 20.23 -1.80 17.35
C LEU A 292 21.13 -2.52 18.37
N GLU A 293 20.60 -2.95 19.51
CA GLU A 293 21.32 -3.74 20.51
C GLU A 293 21.75 -5.11 19.98
N LEU A 294 20.89 -5.76 19.20
CA LEU A 294 21.22 -7.03 18.53
C LEU A 294 22.40 -6.86 17.58
N ILE A 295 22.38 -5.85 16.71
CA ILE A 295 23.47 -5.56 15.78
C ILE A 295 24.75 -5.24 16.56
N ALA A 296 24.66 -4.46 17.65
CA ALA A 296 25.79 -4.08 18.48
C ALA A 296 26.52 -5.26 19.13
N LYS A 297 25.88 -6.43 19.27
CA LYS A 297 26.55 -7.66 19.75
C LYS A 297 27.62 -8.16 18.77
N PHE A 298 27.48 -7.85 17.47
CA PHE A 298 28.35 -8.32 16.39
C PHE A 298 29.10 -7.18 15.71
N ASP A 299 28.66 -5.93 15.90
CA ASP A 299 29.28 -4.73 15.35
C ASP A 299 29.93 -3.89 16.46
N PRO A 300 31.26 -3.99 16.65
CA PRO A 300 31.99 -3.24 17.69
C PRO A 300 31.85 -1.72 17.52
N PHE A 301 31.67 -1.22 16.28
CA PHE A 301 31.47 0.20 16.01
C PHE A 301 30.14 0.68 16.63
N LEU A 302 29.03 0.00 16.35
CA LEU A 302 27.73 0.35 16.90
C LEU A 302 27.69 0.15 18.42
N ALA A 303 28.32 -0.91 18.94
CA ALA A 303 28.47 -1.13 20.40
C ALA A 303 29.19 0.03 21.09
N GLY A 304 30.28 0.52 20.51
CA GLY A 304 31.00 1.69 20.98
C GLY A 304 30.15 2.96 20.92
N HIS A 305 29.40 3.14 19.88
CA HIS A 305 28.46 4.27 19.70
C HIS A 305 27.34 4.25 20.75
N ILE A 306 26.65 3.12 20.95
CA ILE A 306 25.59 2.97 21.94
C ILE A 306 26.13 3.21 23.36
N ARG A 307 27.29 2.68 23.69
CA ARG A 307 27.94 2.92 25.01
C ARG A 307 28.18 4.40 25.25
N LYS A 308 28.58 5.16 24.22
CA LYS A 308 28.94 6.58 24.32
C LYS A 308 27.72 7.50 24.26
N PHE A 309 26.70 7.14 23.45
CA PHE A 309 25.60 8.02 23.07
C PHE A 309 24.20 7.40 23.28
N GLY A 310 24.07 6.14 23.68
CA GLY A 310 22.80 5.43 23.77
C GLY A 310 21.81 6.08 24.75
N ASN A 311 22.29 6.47 25.94
CA ASN A 311 21.47 7.10 26.98
C ASN A 311 22.06 8.45 27.43
N PRO A 312 22.28 9.42 26.53
CA PRO A 312 23.15 10.58 26.87
C PRO A 312 22.44 11.69 27.67
N GLY A 313 21.15 11.56 27.96
CA GLY A 313 20.34 12.65 28.51
C GLY A 313 19.99 13.70 27.45
N SER A 314 19.17 14.70 27.84
CA SER A 314 18.70 15.73 26.90
C SER A 314 19.88 16.63 26.41
N GLY A 315 19.87 16.93 25.11
CA GLY A 315 20.82 17.88 24.47
C GLY A 315 22.06 17.28 23.82
N LYS A 316 22.32 15.97 23.92
CA LYS A 316 23.43 15.33 23.19
C LYS A 316 22.91 14.62 21.93
N THR A 317 23.61 14.87 20.81
CA THR A 317 23.27 14.24 19.52
C THR A 317 23.70 12.76 19.53
N SER A 318 22.74 11.85 19.32
CA SER A 318 23.04 10.41 19.22
C SER A 318 22.62 9.80 17.87
N TYR A 319 21.69 10.41 17.14
CA TYR A 319 20.99 9.85 15.98
C TYR A 319 20.23 8.53 16.25
N LEU A 320 20.03 8.18 17.51
CA LEU A 320 19.31 6.95 17.95
C LEU A 320 17.93 7.27 18.55
N SER A 321 17.48 8.53 18.50
CA SER A 321 16.23 8.97 19.13
C SER A 321 15.01 8.71 18.25
N LYS A 322 13.83 8.72 18.88
CA LYS A 322 12.52 8.67 18.22
C LYS A 322 12.39 9.69 17.08
N THR A 323 12.74 10.94 17.33
CA THR A 323 12.63 12.01 16.33
C THR A 323 13.42 11.68 15.06
N ILE A 324 14.60 11.10 15.21
CA ILE A 324 15.47 10.76 14.09
C ILE A 324 14.86 9.65 13.23
N PHE A 325 14.38 8.56 13.85
CA PHE A 325 13.77 7.51 13.05
C PHE A 325 12.46 7.96 12.40
N GLU A 326 11.67 8.83 13.03
CA GLU A 326 10.45 9.40 12.41
C GLU A 326 10.79 10.33 11.24
N GLU A 327 11.86 11.14 11.35
CA GLU A 327 12.36 11.98 10.23
C GLU A 327 12.87 11.11 9.07
N LEU A 328 13.67 10.08 9.36
CA LEU A 328 14.18 9.16 8.34
C LEU A 328 13.03 8.38 7.69
N LEU A 329 12.06 7.90 8.46
CA LEU A 329 10.87 7.22 7.96
C LEU A 329 10.07 8.11 7.00
N ASP A 330 9.91 9.39 7.33
CA ASP A 330 9.23 10.38 6.48
C ASP A 330 10.01 10.63 5.18
N LEU A 331 11.32 10.77 5.27
CA LEU A 331 12.18 10.95 4.11
C LEU A 331 12.15 9.73 3.18
N MET A 332 12.25 8.53 3.75
CA MET A 332 12.16 7.27 2.99
C MET A 332 10.82 7.15 2.28
N ALA A 333 9.71 7.49 2.96
CA ALA A 333 8.38 7.48 2.37
C ALA A 333 8.27 8.48 1.21
N LYS A 334 8.79 9.69 1.36
CA LYS A 334 8.84 10.69 0.28
C LYS A 334 9.68 10.22 -0.90
N THR A 335 10.84 9.60 -0.65
CA THR A 335 11.70 9.05 -1.68
C THR A 335 11.00 7.96 -2.49
N VAL A 336 10.34 7.03 -1.80
CA VAL A 336 9.55 5.96 -2.46
C VAL A 336 8.37 6.55 -3.24
N LEU A 337 7.61 7.47 -2.65
CA LEU A 337 6.47 8.09 -3.33
C LEU A 337 6.90 8.86 -4.58
N LYS A 338 8.02 9.59 -4.49
CA LYS A 338 8.62 10.28 -5.64
C LYS A 338 9.03 9.28 -6.72
N SER A 339 9.72 8.19 -6.36
CA SER A 339 10.09 7.15 -7.33
C SER A 339 8.86 6.56 -8.03
N ILE A 340 7.77 6.30 -7.30
CA ILE A 340 6.51 5.82 -7.89
C ILE A 340 5.90 6.89 -8.81
N SER A 341 5.88 8.16 -8.39
CA SER A 341 5.38 9.28 -9.22
C SER A 341 6.17 9.40 -10.52
N ASP A 342 7.49 9.27 -10.46
CA ASP A 342 8.36 9.35 -11.64
C ASP A 342 8.10 8.17 -12.60
N ASP A 343 7.94 6.94 -12.08
CA ASP A 343 7.55 5.75 -12.88
C ASP A 343 6.21 5.99 -13.60
N ILE A 344 5.20 6.54 -12.89
CA ILE A 344 3.87 6.80 -13.48
C ILE A 344 3.96 7.86 -14.58
N LYS A 345 4.72 8.94 -14.35
CA LYS A 345 4.94 9.99 -15.35
C LYS A 345 5.64 9.44 -16.59
N GLN A 346 6.59 8.53 -16.41
CA GLN A 346 7.26 7.86 -17.53
C GLN A 346 6.29 6.94 -18.29
N SER A 347 5.38 6.25 -17.57
CA SER A 347 4.32 5.45 -18.18
C SER A 347 3.26 6.28 -18.90
N LYS A 348 3.06 7.54 -18.54
CA LYS A 348 2.01 8.48 -18.94
C LYS A 348 0.62 8.02 -18.48
N TYR A 349 0.15 6.87 -18.95
CA TYR A 349 -1.23 6.39 -18.68
C TYR A 349 -1.31 5.59 -17.38
N PHE A 350 -2.41 5.80 -16.67
CA PHE A 350 -2.69 5.06 -15.43
C PHE A 350 -4.19 4.79 -15.23
N GLY A 351 -4.47 3.78 -14.41
CA GLY A 351 -5.79 3.51 -13.87
C GLY A 351 -5.79 3.71 -12.37
N MET A 352 -6.91 4.12 -11.81
CA MET A 352 -7.05 4.30 -10.36
C MET A 352 -8.08 3.36 -9.76
N SER A 353 -7.89 3.02 -8.48
CA SER A 353 -8.90 2.35 -7.67
C SER A 353 -8.88 2.91 -6.26
N VAL A 354 -10.05 3.04 -5.67
CA VAL A 354 -10.21 3.43 -4.27
C VAL A 354 -11.16 2.48 -3.56
N ASP A 355 -10.97 2.35 -2.26
CA ASP A 355 -11.83 1.58 -1.37
C ASP A 355 -11.70 2.12 0.05
N SER A 356 -12.71 1.93 0.90
CA SER A 356 -12.67 2.44 2.26
C SER A 356 -13.01 1.36 3.29
N THR A 357 -12.36 1.47 4.45
CA THR A 357 -12.65 0.61 5.61
C THR A 357 -12.38 1.36 6.91
N PRO A 358 -13.18 1.14 7.96
CA PRO A 358 -12.85 1.66 9.28
C PRO A 358 -11.63 0.95 9.86
N ASP A 359 -10.71 1.73 10.42
CA ASP A 359 -9.58 1.21 11.19
C ASP A 359 -9.99 0.82 12.62
N ILE A 360 -9.06 0.32 13.42
CA ILE A 360 -9.32 -0.11 14.81
C ILE A 360 -9.78 1.05 15.72
N SER A 361 -9.55 2.30 15.31
CA SER A 361 -10.00 3.52 16.03
C SER A 361 -11.34 4.03 15.51
N HIS A 362 -12.04 3.26 14.67
CA HIS A 362 -13.30 3.61 14.01
C HIS A 362 -13.21 4.86 13.11
N LYS A 363 -12.02 5.12 12.54
CA LYS A 363 -11.82 6.14 11.53
C LYS A 363 -11.82 5.49 10.17
N ASP A 364 -12.62 5.99 9.25
CA ASP A 364 -12.67 5.45 7.89
C ASP A 364 -11.45 5.89 7.09
N GLN A 365 -10.77 4.91 6.51
CA GLN A 365 -9.54 5.08 5.75
C GLN A 365 -9.81 4.78 4.27
N LEU A 366 -9.76 5.80 3.42
CA LEU A 366 -9.82 5.65 1.97
C LEU A 366 -8.45 5.24 1.45
N CYS A 367 -8.38 4.07 0.84
CA CYS A 367 -7.17 3.51 0.25
C CYS A 367 -7.01 3.97 -1.20
N MET A 368 -5.86 4.54 -1.55
CA MET A 368 -5.55 5.02 -2.90
C MET A 368 -4.62 4.03 -3.60
N ILE A 369 -5.09 3.46 -4.70
CA ILE A 369 -4.34 2.50 -5.53
C ILE A 369 -4.24 3.05 -6.95
N ILE A 370 -3.09 2.81 -7.58
CA ILE A 370 -2.82 3.15 -8.97
C ILE A 370 -2.29 1.94 -9.74
N ARG A 371 -2.66 1.83 -11.01
CA ARG A 371 -2.14 0.83 -11.95
C ARG A 371 -1.54 1.54 -13.15
N TYR A 372 -0.35 1.15 -13.52
CA TYR A 372 0.37 1.65 -14.70
C TYR A 372 1.24 0.55 -15.30
N VAL A 373 1.77 0.79 -16.48
CA VAL A 373 2.69 -0.15 -17.15
C VAL A 373 4.13 0.26 -16.85
N ASP A 374 4.86 -0.60 -16.15
CA ASP A 374 6.28 -0.38 -15.86
C ASP A 374 7.08 -0.39 -17.16
N GLN A 375 7.81 0.71 -17.42
CA GLN A 375 8.59 0.87 -18.65
C GLN A 375 9.93 0.12 -18.64
N ILE A 376 10.30 -0.49 -17.49
CA ILE A 376 11.53 -1.32 -17.38
C ILE A 376 11.19 -2.79 -17.62
N ASN A 377 10.14 -3.29 -16.99
CA ASN A 377 9.75 -4.70 -17.02
C ASN A 377 8.60 -4.98 -18.01
N PHE A 378 8.05 -3.94 -18.64
CA PHE A 378 6.97 -4.00 -19.63
C PHE A 378 5.68 -4.68 -19.14
N LYS A 379 5.42 -4.60 -17.83
CA LYS A 379 4.27 -5.27 -17.18
C LYS A 379 3.39 -4.29 -16.43
N PRO A 380 2.07 -4.55 -16.37
CA PRO A 380 1.20 -3.78 -15.51
C PRO A 380 1.54 -4.00 -14.05
N ILE A 381 1.66 -2.92 -13.28
CA ILE A 381 1.96 -2.91 -11.85
C ILE A 381 0.88 -2.12 -11.12
N GLU A 382 0.47 -2.62 -9.96
CA GLU A 382 -0.41 -1.91 -9.03
C GLU A 382 0.38 -1.48 -7.80
N ARG A 383 0.20 -0.19 -7.41
CA ARG A 383 0.86 0.42 -6.26
C ARG A 383 -0.14 1.02 -5.29
N PHE A 384 0.08 0.75 -4.01
CA PHE A 384 -0.55 1.50 -2.94
C PHE A 384 0.15 2.85 -2.79
N LEU A 385 -0.63 3.93 -2.67
CA LEU A 385 -0.09 5.28 -2.53
C LEU A 385 -0.34 5.86 -1.14
N ASN A 386 -1.58 5.80 -0.64
CA ASN A 386 -1.92 6.46 0.62
C ASN A 386 -3.18 5.90 1.26
N PHE A 387 -3.35 6.15 2.58
CA PHE A 387 -4.62 6.16 3.26
C PHE A 387 -5.05 7.59 3.57
N ILE A 388 -6.28 7.95 3.23
CA ILE A 388 -6.86 9.25 3.54
C ILE A 388 -7.99 9.04 4.54
N GLU A 389 -7.92 9.71 5.70
CA GLU A 389 -9.01 9.69 6.67
C GLU A 389 -10.20 10.47 6.10
N ILE A 390 -11.37 9.84 6.01
CA ILE A 390 -12.59 10.42 5.44
C ILE A 390 -13.70 10.50 6.48
N GLU A 391 -14.47 11.58 6.41
CA GLU A 391 -15.64 11.85 7.28
C GLU A 391 -16.96 11.72 6.52
N ASN A 392 -16.91 11.73 5.19
CA ASN A 392 -18.09 11.71 4.32
C ASN A 392 -17.93 10.64 3.23
N HIS A 393 -19.03 9.98 2.90
CA HIS A 393 -19.07 8.90 1.92
C HIS A 393 -19.85 9.26 0.65
N THR A 394 -20.10 10.56 0.38
CA THR A 394 -20.74 10.98 -0.87
C THR A 394 -19.78 10.79 -2.04
N GLY A 395 -20.31 10.38 -3.21
CA GLY A 395 -19.49 10.17 -4.40
C GLY A 395 -18.73 11.44 -4.83
N GLU A 396 -19.31 12.61 -4.67
CA GLU A 396 -18.66 13.90 -4.95
C GLU A 396 -17.45 14.14 -4.03
N TYR A 397 -17.62 14.00 -2.71
CA TYR A 397 -16.52 14.17 -1.75
C TYR A 397 -15.37 13.17 -2.02
N LEU A 398 -15.71 11.90 -2.29
CA LEU A 398 -14.70 10.87 -2.58
C LEU A 398 -13.96 11.17 -3.89
N ALA A 399 -14.65 11.68 -4.92
CA ALA A 399 -14.02 12.10 -6.16
C ALA A 399 -13.08 13.28 -5.93
N ASP A 400 -13.56 14.36 -5.27
CA ASP A 400 -12.78 15.57 -5.05
C ASP A 400 -11.49 15.31 -4.26
N ILE A 401 -11.57 14.55 -3.16
CA ILE A 401 -10.38 14.23 -2.34
C ILE A 401 -9.39 13.34 -3.10
N SER A 402 -9.90 12.44 -3.96
CA SER A 402 -9.04 11.60 -4.78
C SER A 402 -8.34 12.39 -5.88
N LEU A 403 -9.05 13.28 -6.56
CA LEU A 403 -8.50 14.17 -7.59
C LEU A 403 -7.45 15.10 -6.98
N GLU A 404 -7.76 15.72 -5.84
CA GLU A 404 -6.82 16.59 -5.12
C GLU A 404 -5.53 15.86 -4.78
N PHE A 405 -5.62 14.63 -4.28
CA PHE A 405 -4.46 13.80 -3.95
C PHE A 405 -3.61 13.50 -5.20
N PHE A 406 -4.22 13.05 -6.31
CA PHE A 406 -3.46 12.73 -7.51
C PHE A 406 -2.79 13.96 -8.14
N GLU A 407 -3.49 15.10 -8.21
CA GLU A 407 -2.97 16.29 -8.86
C GLU A 407 -2.00 17.07 -7.97
N LYS A 408 -2.35 17.31 -6.70
CA LYS A 408 -1.55 18.18 -5.83
C LYS A 408 -0.46 17.43 -5.07
N ASP A 409 -0.78 16.27 -4.49
CA ASP A 409 0.15 15.54 -3.63
C ASP A 409 1.14 14.69 -4.44
N ILE A 410 0.66 14.03 -5.50
CA ILE A 410 1.48 13.19 -6.39
C ILE A 410 2.00 13.97 -7.59
N GLY A 411 1.28 15.01 -8.03
CA GLY A 411 1.65 15.83 -9.18
C GLY A 411 1.47 15.11 -10.52
N LEU A 412 0.38 14.33 -10.66
CA LEU A 412 -0.03 13.67 -11.89
C LEU A 412 -1.04 14.53 -12.66
N ASN A 413 -1.00 14.45 -13.98
CA ASN A 413 -2.05 15.00 -14.81
C ASN A 413 -3.23 14.01 -14.85
N PHE A 414 -4.38 14.39 -14.27
CA PHE A 414 -5.53 13.49 -14.21
C PHE A 414 -6.14 13.20 -15.58
N GLN A 415 -5.85 14.02 -16.61
CA GLN A 415 -6.24 13.75 -18.00
C GLN A 415 -5.55 12.51 -18.60
N ASP A 416 -4.48 12.02 -17.97
CA ASP A 416 -3.81 10.77 -18.37
C ASP A 416 -4.40 9.52 -17.70
N CYS A 417 -5.39 9.68 -16.81
CA CYS A 417 -6.13 8.56 -16.23
C CYS A 417 -7.03 7.90 -17.30
N ARG A 418 -6.91 6.59 -17.48
CA ARG A 418 -7.67 5.82 -18.50
C ARG A 418 -8.66 4.84 -17.89
N SER A 419 -8.59 4.58 -16.58
CA SER A 419 -9.59 3.74 -15.93
C SER A 419 -9.79 4.07 -14.46
N GLN A 420 -10.99 3.72 -13.98
CA GLN A 420 -11.40 3.79 -12.59
C GLN A 420 -12.10 2.50 -12.19
N SER A 421 -11.80 1.95 -11.01
CA SER A 421 -12.40 0.71 -10.52
C SER A 421 -12.75 0.82 -9.04
N TYR A 422 -13.99 0.48 -8.71
CA TYR A 422 -14.50 0.50 -7.34
C TYR A 422 -15.36 -0.71 -7.06
N ASP A 423 -15.83 -0.84 -5.82
CA ASP A 423 -16.91 -1.75 -5.50
C ASP A 423 -18.26 -1.26 -6.11
N ASN A 424 -19.27 -2.13 -6.07
CA ASN A 424 -20.57 -1.82 -6.65
C ASN A 424 -21.51 -1.07 -5.65
N ALA A 425 -20.96 -0.36 -4.67
CA ALA A 425 -21.73 0.45 -3.75
C ALA A 425 -22.33 1.69 -4.44
N MET A 426 -23.54 2.09 -4.03
CA MET A 426 -24.27 3.20 -4.69
C MET A 426 -23.53 4.54 -4.68
N ASN A 427 -22.74 4.81 -3.65
CA ASN A 427 -21.90 6.01 -3.55
C ASN A 427 -20.68 5.95 -4.49
N MET A 428 -20.27 4.77 -4.89
CA MET A 428 -19.15 4.54 -5.82
C MET A 428 -19.65 4.45 -7.28
N ASP A 429 -20.53 3.49 -7.60
CA ASP A 429 -21.01 3.19 -8.96
C ASP A 429 -22.28 3.96 -9.36
N GLY A 430 -22.85 4.79 -8.51
CA GLY A 430 -24.10 5.51 -8.79
C GLY A 430 -24.01 6.33 -10.08
N LYS A 431 -24.92 6.05 -11.05
CA LYS A 431 -24.91 6.60 -12.42
C LYS A 431 -24.89 8.14 -12.50
N TYR A 432 -25.46 8.83 -11.52
CA TYR A 432 -25.58 10.30 -11.54
C TYR A 432 -24.85 11.02 -10.42
N LYS A 433 -24.71 10.39 -9.25
CA LYS A 433 -24.14 11.01 -8.04
C LYS A 433 -23.04 10.17 -7.40
N GLY A 434 -22.70 9.03 -7.97
CA GLY A 434 -21.60 8.20 -7.51
C GLY A 434 -20.26 8.82 -7.90
N MET A 435 -19.20 8.37 -7.26
CA MET A 435 -17.83 8.77 -7.56
C MET A 435 -17.50 8.58 -9.05
N ARG A 436 -17.94 7.46 -9.65
CA ARG A 436 -17.80 7.15 -11.08
C ARG A 436 -18.27 8.33 -11.97
N ALA A 437 -19.48 8.83 -11.71
CA ALA A 437 -20.03 9.92 -12.53
C ALA A 437 -19.20 11.20 -12.39
N LYS A 438 -18.75 11.52 -11.17
CA LYS A 438 -17.96 12.71 -10.90
C LYS A 438 -16.56 12.65 -11.51
N VAL A 439 -15.95 11.49 -11.54
CA VAL A 439 -14.68 11.27 -12.23
C VAL A 439 -14.84 11.41 -13.72
N LEU A 440 -15.91 10.84 -14.32
CA LEU A 440 -16.21 10.98 -15.76
C LEU A 440 -16.53 12.42 -16.17
N GLU A 441 -17.11 13.23 -15.30
CA GLU A 441 -17.31 14.68 -15.53
C GLU A 441 -15.97 15.43 -15.67
N LYS A 442 -14.89 14.93 -15.06
CA LYS A 442 -13.55 15.52 -15.11
C LYS A 442 -12.70 14.95 -16.23
N ASN A 443 -12.83 13.65 -16.48
CA ASN A 443 -12.10 12.93 -17.52
C ASN A 443 -12.97 11.79 -18.07
N ASP A 444 -13.59 12.01 -19.23
CA ASP A 444 -14.47 11.06 -19.93
C ASP A 444 -13.73 9.83 -20.49
N LYS A 445 -12.39 9.92 -20.59
CA LYS A 445 -11.51 8.81 -21.01
C LYS A 445 -11.24 7.80 -19.88
N ALA A 446 -11.57 8.12 -18.62
CA ALA A 446 -11.37 7.24 -17.47
C ALA A 446 -12.48 6.16 -17.40
N ILE A 447 -12.36 5.10 -18.18
CA ILE A 447 -13.35 4.01 -18.28
C ILE A 447 -13.61 3.41 -16.88
N PHE A 448 -14.88 3.30 -16.53
CA PHE A 448 -15.28 2.60 -15.30
C PHE A 448 -15.34 1.09 -15.52
N LEU A 449 -14.65 0.35 -14.63
CA LEU A 449 -14.67 -1.11 -14.56
C LEU A 449 -15.07 -1.49 -13.12
N PRO A 450 -16.21 -2.16 -12.91
CA PRO A 450 -16.54 -2.66 -11.58
C PRO A 450 -15.46 -3.65 -11.11
N CYS A 451 -15.14 -3.64 -9.82
CA CYS A 451 -14.14 -4.58 -9.28
C CYS A 451 -14.58 -6.03 -9.54
N SER A 452 -13.82 -6.78 -10.35
CA SER A 452 -14.18 -8.13 -10.79
C SER A 452 -14.26 -9.12 -9.63
N ALA A 453 -13.33 -9.08 -8.68
CA ALA A 453 -13.36 -9.97 -7.53
C ALA A 453 -14.54 -9.68 -6.61
N HIS A 454 -14.89 -8.41 -6.39
CA HIS A 454 -16.08 -8.02 -5.63
C HIS A 454 -17.38 -8.42 -6.36
N SER A 455 -17.43 -8.20 -7.66
CA SER A 455 -18.57 -8.60 -8.50
C SER A 455 -18.84 -10.12 -8.41
N LEU A 456 -17.77 -10.94 -8.43
CA LEU A 456 -17.90 -12.39 -8.26
C LEU A 456 -18.38 -12.76 -6.85
N ASN A 457 -17.93 -12.05 -5.81
CA ASN A 457 -18.45 -12.25 -4.46
C ASN A 457 -19.95 -11.94 -4.37
N LEU A 458 -20.44 -10.91 -5.06
CA LEU A 458 -21.87 -10.57 -5.11
C LEU A 458 -22.69 -11.65 -5.82
N VAL A 459 -22.16 -12.27 -6.88
CA VAL A 459 -22.81 -13.43 -7.55
C VAL A 459 -23.03 -14.56 -6.56
N GLY A 460 -21.99 -14.91 -5.82
CA GLY A 460 -22.09 -15.95 -4.81
C GLY A 460 -23.11 -15.61 -3.72
N ASN A 461 -23.12 -14.38 -3.18
CA ASN A 461 -24.10 -13.94 -2.19
C ASN A 461 -25.53 -14.04 -2.74
N SER A 462 -25.76 -13.60 -3.96
CA SER A 462 -27.05 -13.72 -4.63
C SER A 462 -27.53 -15.17 -4.71
N GLY A 463 -26.63 -16.10 -5.10
CA GLY A 463 -26.96 -17.54 -5.12
C GLY A 463 -27.27 -18.13 -3.73
N ALA A 464 -26.50 -17.71 -2.71
CA ALA A 464 -26.71 -18.17 -1.33
C ALA A 464 -28.01 -17.65 -0.72
N ASP A 465 -28.47 -16.48 -1.12
CA ASP A 465 -29.63 -15.80 -0.55
C ASP A 465 -30.92 -15.97 -1.40
N CYS A 466 -30.85 -16.69 -2.55
CA CYS A 466 -31.96 -16.77 -3.52
C CYS A 466 -33.15 -17.64 -3.05
N CYS A 467 -32.94 -18.57 -2.13
CA CYS A 467 -33.99 -19.43 -1.57
C CYS A 467 -33.73 -19.76 -0.10
N ILE A 468 -34.82 -20.12 0.58
CA ILE A 468 -34.79 -20.41 2.03
C ILE A 468 -33.90 -21.60 2.37
N GLU A 469 -33.86 -22.61 1.54
CA GLU A 469 -33.06 -23.81 1.71
C GLU A 469 -31.58 -23.50 1.68
N SER A 470 -31.13 -22.64 0.76
CA SER A 470 -29.74 -22.19 0.68
C SER A 470 -29.35 -21.30 1.87
N ILE A 471 -30.22 -20.38 2.31
CA ILE A 471 -30.00 -19.56 3.51
C ILE A 471 -29.85 -20.45 4.76
N ASN A 472 -30.74 -21.43 4.92
CA ASN A 472 -30.72 -22.37 6.05
C ASN A 472 -29.46 -23.24 6.01
N PHE A 473 -29.04 -23.66 4.83
CA PHE A 473 -27.83 -24.44 4.63
C PHE A 473 -26.60 -23.69 5.14
N PHE A 474 -26.34 -22.45 4.68
CA PHE A 474 -25.22 -21.65 5.17
C PHE A 474 -25.37 -21.27 6.65
N GLY A 475 -26.61 -21.09 7.13
CA GLY A 475 -26.90 -20.91 8.53
C GLY A 475 -26.45 -22.11 9.37
N LEU A 476 -26.76 -23.35 8.94
CA LEU A 476 -26.34 -24.57 9.63
C LEU A 476 -24.79 -24.73 9.62
N ILE A 477 -24.13 -24.46 8.51
CA ILE A 477 -22.64 -24.47 8.47
C ILE A 477 -22.05 -23.51 9.52
N GLN A 478 -22.62 -22.30 9.66
CA GLN A 478 -22.21 -21.34 10.69
C GLN A 478 -22.55 -21.81 12.10
N GLU A 479 -23.71 -22.45 12.32
CA GLU A 479 -24.11 -23.04 13.60
C GLU A 479 -23.13 -24.14 14.03
N VAL A 480 -22.70 -25.02 13.11
CA VAL A 480 -21.68 -26.06 13.35
C VAL A 480 -20.36 -25.43 13.79
N TYR A 481 -19.88 -24.41 13.07
CA TYR A 481 -18.68 -23.67 13.48
C TYR A 481 -18.84 -23.07 14.88
N ASN A 482 -19.93 -22.34 15.14
CA ASN A 482 -20.18 -21.68 16.42
C ASN A 482 -20.24 -22.69 17.58
N PHE A 483 -20.87 -23.84 17.34
CA PHE A 483 -20.99 -24.91 18.33
C PHE A 483 -19.61 -25.43 18.75
N PHE A 484 -18.76 -25.79 17.82
CA PHE A 484 -17.44 -26.30 18.14
C PHE A 484 -16.49 -25.20 18.65
N SER A 485 -16.51 -24.01 18.07
CA SER A 485 -15.60 -22.90 18.43
C SER A 485 -15.91 -22.24 19.78
N SER A 486 -17.08 -22.48 20.36
CA SER A 486 -17.49 -21.88 21.64
C SER A 486 -16.87 -22.57 22.88
N SER A 487 -16.20 -23.73 22.70
CA SER A 487 -15.50 -24.44 23.78
C SER A 487 -14.25 -25.16 23.26
N THR A 488 -13.13 -25.03 23.97
CA THR A 488 -11.90 -25.75 23.66
C THR A 488 -12.08 -27.26 23.69
N GLU A 489 -12.92 -27.78 24.60
CA GLU A 489 -13.20 -29.18 24.70
C GLU A 489 -13.99 -29.73 23.49
N ARG A 490 -15.02 -29.00 23.05
CA ARG A 490 -15.77 -29.33 21.82
C ARG A 490 -14.89 -29.21 20.58
N TRP A 491 -14.03 -28.19 20.55
CA TRP A 491 -13.07 -28.01 19.46
C TRP A 491 -12.08 -29.17 19.36
N ASN A 492 -11.57 -29.65 20.51
CA ASN A 492 -10.69 -30.78 20.54
C ASN A 492 -11.36 -32.07 20.03
N LYS A 493 -12.64 -32.29 20.38
CA LYS A 493 -13.42 -33.40 19.81
C LYS A 493 -13.53 -33.30 18.29
N LEU A 494 -13.83 -32.14 17.73
CA LEU A 494 -13.84 -31.96 16.26
C LEU A 494 -12.47 -32.31 15.63
N VAL A 495 -11.38 -31.83 16.21
CA VAL A 495 -10.03 -32.08 15.69
C VAL A 495 -9.66 -33.55 15.85
N GLU A 496 -10.03 -34.20 16.94
CA GLU A 496 -9.77 -35.63 17.22
C GLU A 496 -10.37 -36.52 16.11
N PHE A 497 -11.61 -36.29 15.72
CA PHE A 497 -12.31 -37.11 14.73
C PHE A 497 -12.00 -36.69 13.28
N SER A 498 -11.97 -35.39 12.97
CA SER A 498 -11.84 -34.90 11.59
C SER A 498 -10.41 -34.57 11.16
N ASN A 499 -9.49 -34.39 12.12
CA ASN A 499 -8.12 -33.86 11.87
C ASN A 499 -8.11 -32.55 11.07
N ARG A 500 -9.23 -31.85 10.98
CA ARG A 500 -9.42 -30.55 10.31
C ARG A 500 -10.43 -29.71 11.07
N THR A 501 -10.43 -28.41 10.79
CA THR A 501 -11.34 -27.47 11.44
C THR A 501 -12.22 -26.74 10.44
N VAL A 502 -13.48 -26.54 10.77
CA VAL A 502 -14.40 -25.68 10.03
C VAL A 502 -14.07 -24.21 10.33
N LYS A 503 -14.15 -23.32 9.33
CA LYS A 503 -13.93 -21.87 9.51
C LYS A 503 -15.24 -21.12 9.66
N SER A 504 -15.21 -19.98 10.37
CA SER A 504 -16.34 -19.05 10.39
C SER A 504 -16.62 -18.51 9.00
N LEU A 505 -17.89 -18.47 8.61
CA LEU A 505 -18.29 -17.92 7.33
C LEU A 505 -18.09 -16.39 7.32
N SER A 506 -17.53 -15.89 6.22
CA SER A 506 -17.40 -14.46 5.99
C SER A 506 -18.45 -13.98 5.00
N LYS A 507 -19.04 -12.79 5.25
CA LYS A 507 -19.95 -12.14 4.31
C LYS A 507 -19.24 -11.53 3.11
N THR A 508 -17.97 -11.19 3.28
CA THR A 508 -17.16 -10.47 2.27
C THR A 508 -16.17 -11.35 1.52
N ARG A 509 -15.84 -12.54 2.03
CA ARG A 509 -14.84 -13.46 1.44
C ARG A 509 -15.37 -14.86 1.29
N TRP A 510 -15.61 -15.27 0.07
CA TRP A 510 -16.11 -16.59 -0.28
C TRP A 510 -15.13 -17.74 -0.05
N SER A 511 -13.82 -17.44 0.04
CA SER A 511 -12.81 -18.46 0.37
C SER A 511 -13.09 -19.19 1.67
N ALA A 512 -13.57 -18.47 2.70
CA ALA A 512 -13.92 -19.09 3.98
C ALA A 512 -15.14 -20.02 3.87
N ARG A 513 -16.15 -19.68 3.05
CA ARG A 513 -17.29 -20.54 2.76
C ARG A 513 -16.84 -21.80 2.00
N SER A 514 -16.05 -21.63 0.93
CA SER A 514 -15.51 -22.74 0.15
C SER A 514 -14.68 -23.71 1.03
N GLU A 515 -13.77 -23.17 1.86
CA GLU A 515 -12.95 -23.99 2.75
C GLU A 515 -13.78 -24.76 3.79
N SER A 516 -14.81 -24.11 4.36
CA SER A 516 -15.67 -24.77 5.37
C SER A 516 -16.51 -25.88 4.76
N ILE A 517 -17.10 -25.64 3.59
CA ILE A 517 -17.92 -26.65 2.90
C ILE A 517 -17.04 -27.81 2.45
N LYS A 518 -15.86 -27.53 1.93
CA LYS A 518 -14.88 -28.57 1.55
C LYS A 518 -14.52 -29.47 2.73
N VAL A 519 -14.27 -28.88 3.92
CA VAL A 519 -13.97 -29.67 5.12
C VAL A 519 -15.16 -30.53 5.52
N ILE A 520 -16.39 -29.97 5.49
CA ILE A 520 -17.60 -30.73 5.82
C ILE A 520 -17.83 -31.83 4.78
N HIS A 521 -17.65 -31.58 3.49
CA HIS A 521 -17.77 -32.60 2.45
C HIS A 521 -16.77 -33.75 2.65
N GLU A 522 -15.46 -33.41 2.74
CA GLU A 522 -14.39 -34.42 2.86
C GLU A 522 -14.43 -35.20 4.19
N LYS A 523 -15.01 -34.63 5.24
CA LYS A 523 -15.05 -35.16 6.60
C LYS A 523 -16.46 -35.27 7.17
N TYR A 524 -17.44 -35.52 6.30
CA TYR A 524 -18.85 -35.52 6.67
C TYR A 524 -19.16 -36.47 7.83
N GLU A 525 -18.79 -37.74 7.69
CA GLU A 525 -18.97 -38.79 8.71
C GLU A 525 -18.21 -38.41 10.00
N ASN A 526 -16.97 -37.98 9.89
CA ASN A 526 -16.13 -37.63 11.04
C ASN A 526 -16.70 -36.42 11.85
N VAL A 527 -17.33 -35.45 11.18
CA VAL A 527 -18.01 -34.34 11.89
C VAL A 527 -19.24 -34.86 12.62
N MET A 528 -20.00 -35.78 12.02
CA MET A 528 -21.15 -36.43 12.66
C MET A 528 -20.73 -37.31 13.86
N GLU A 529 -19.63 -38.07 13.72
CA GLU A 529 -19.04 -38.84 14.81
C GLU A 529 -18.59 -37.95 15.97
N ALA A 530 -18.00 -36.78 15.69
CA ALA A 530 -17.65 -35.79 16.71
C ALA A 530 -18.88 -35.25 17.47
N LEU A 531 -20.01 -35.02 16.77
CA LEU A 531 -21.28 -34.64 17.40
C LEU A 531 -21.84 -35.79 18.25
N ASN A 532 -21.85 -37.01 17.74
CA ASN A 532 -22.27 -38.19 18.46
C ASN A 532 -21.46 -38.44 19.74
N ALA A 533 -20.14 -38.32 19.68
CA ALA A 533 -19.26 -38.44 20.84
C ALA A 533 -19.59 -37.40 21.95
N ILE A 534 -20.03 -36.18 21.56
CA ILE A 534 -20.48 -35.17 22.53
C ILE A 534 -21.85 -35.50 23.09
N ILE A 535 -22.74 -36.11 22.30
CA ILE A 535 -24.07 -36.51 22.74
C ILE A 535 -23.99 -37.64 23.78
N GLU A 536 -23.09 -38.59 23.55
CA GLU A 536 -22.93 -39.76 24.42
C GLU A 536 -22.13 -39.44 25.71
N ASP A 537 -21.25 -38.45 25.68
CA ASP A 537 -20.39 -38.12 26.81
C ASP A 537 -21.19 -37.39 27.91
N ALA A 538 -21.34 -38.07 29.03
CA ALA A 538 -22.09 -37.55 30.19
C ALA A 538 -21.42 -36.35 30.89
N ASN A 539 -20.16 -36.05 30.59
CA ASN A 539 -19.44 -34.89 31.13
C ASN A 539 -19.91 -33.57 30.52
N PHE A 540 -20.50 -33.61 29.30
CA PHE A 540 -21.11 -32.43 28.71
C PHE A 540 -22.52 -32.12 29.33
N TYR A 541 -22.77 -30.83 29.51
CA TYR A 541 -24.09 -30.39 30.00
C TYR A 541 -25.23 -30.82 29.07
N GLY A 542 -26.42 -31.13 29.64
CA GLY A 542 -27.60 -31.56 28.89
C GLY A 542 -27.97 -30.62 27.73
N ASN A 543 -27.84 -29.29 27.90
CA ASN A 543 -28.08 -28.31 26.82
C ASN A 543 -27.10 -28.49 25.67
N THR A 544 -25.82 -28.69 25.96
CA THR A 544 -24.78 -28.92 24.94
C THR A 544 -25.05 -30.20 24.15
N ARG A 545 -25.44 -31.27 24.84
CA ARG A 545 -25.78 -32.56 24.22
C ARG A 545 -27.05 -32.42 23.35
N ASN A 546 -28.02 -31.64 23.81
CA ASN A 546 -29.22 -31.37 23.01
C ASN A 546 -28.91 -30.48 21.76
N GLU A 547 -28.04 -29.47 21.88
CA GLU A 547 -27.57 -28.69 20.75
C GLU A 547 -26.82 -29.57 19.71
N ALA A 548 -25.90 -30.45 20.17
CA ALA A 548 -25.21 -31.40 19.31
C ALA A 548 -26.20 -32.32 18.57
N ASN A 549 -27.20 -32.85 19.28
CA ASN A 549 -28.24 -33.71 18.70
C ASN A 549 -29.09 -32.97 17.66
N ASN A 550 -29.43 -31.70 17.88
CA ASN A 550 -30.16 -30.88 16.92
C ASN A 550 -29.34 -30.60 15.65
N LEU A 551 -28.02 -30.39 15.79
CA LEU A 551 -27.12 -30.24 14.65
C LEU A 551 -26.97 -31.53 13.85
N LEU A 552 -26.79 -32.67 14.57
CA LEU A 552 -26.69 -33.98 13.96
C LEU A 552 -27.92 -34.30 13.12
N ASN A 553 -29.16 -34.18 13.73
CA ASN A 553 -30.42 -34.43 13.04
C ASN A 553 -30.55 -33.59 11.73
N LYS A 554 -30.11 -32.31 11.78
CA LYS A 554 -30.12 -31.46 10.57
C LYS A 554 -29.09 -31.91 9.53
N MET A 555 -27.93 -32.41 9.95
CA MET A 555 -26.88 -32.91 9.05
C MET A 555 -27.30 -34.28 8.46
N GLU A 556 -28.10 -35.06 9.12
CA GLU A 556 -28.66 -36.31 8.62
C GLU A 556 -29.77 -36.13 7.57
N GLU A 557 -30.24 -34.88 7.33
CA GLU A 557 -31.22 -34.62 6.25
C GLU A 557 -30.54 -34.81 4.87
N PHE A 558 -31.18 -35.59 3.98
CA PHE A 558 -30.65 -35.88 2.65
C PHE A 558 -30.43 -34.62 1.79
N GLU A 559 -31.32 -33.63 1.92
CA GLU A 559 -31.23 -32.33 1.24
C GLU A 559 -30.01 -31.55 1.70
N PHE A 560 -29.58 -31.70 2.95
CA PHE A 560 -28.34 -31.06 3.42
C PHE A 560 -27.11 -31.69 2.76
N ALA A 561 -27.03 -33.01 2.69
CA ALA A 561 -25.94 -33.72 2.00
C ALA A 561 -25.87 -33.34 0.50
N LEU A 562 -27.02 -33.23 -0.17
CA LEU A 562 -27.12 -32.74 -1.54
C LEU A 562 -26.53 -31.35 -1.69
N LEU A 563 -26.89 -30.41 -0.79
CA LEU A 563 -26.39 -29.03 -0.81
C LEU A 563 -24.90 -28.95 -0.48
N VAL A 564 -24.36 -29.82 0.38
CA VAL A 564 -22.91 -29.88 0.66
C VAL A 564 -22.15 -30.18 -0.61
N ILE A 565 -22.51 -31.23 -1.35
CA ILE A 565 -21.82 -31.64 -2.59
C ILE A 565 -22.00 -30.56 -3.66
N PHE A 566 -23.22 -30.08 -3.85
CA PHE A 566 -23.56 -29.05 -4.82
C PHE A 566 -22.72 -27.76 -4.60
N TRP A 567 -22.73 -27.24 -3.38
CA TRP A 567 -22.02 -26.01 -3.05
C TRP A 567 -20.49 -26.21 -3.05
N ASP A 568 -20.00 -27.41 -2.72
CA ASP A 568 -18.57 -27.67 -2.84
C ASP A 568 -18.07 -27.54 -4.29
N GLN A 569 -18.81 -28.15 -5.25
CA GLN A 569 -18.50 -28.04 -6.68
C GLN A 569 -18.59 -26.59 -7.19
N VAL A 570 -19.64 -25.87 -6.84
CA VAL A 570 -19.84 -24.47 -7.25
C VAL A 570 -18.74 -23.57 -6.67
N LEU A 571 -18.51 -23.67 -5.37
CA LEU A 571 -17.58 -22.77 -4.67
C LEU A 571 -16.12 -23.09 -4.97
N GLU A 572 -15.76 -24.32 -5.26
CA GLU A 572 -14.42 -24.68 -5.70
C GLU A 572 -14.05 -23.91 -6.98
N ARG A 573 -14.93 -23.91 -7.97
CA ARG A 573 -14.72 -23.21 -9.24
C ARG A 573 -14.74 -21.69 -9.08
N MET A 574 -15.72 -21.16 -8.35
CA MET A 574 -15.79 -19.73 -8.03
C MET A 574 -14.54 -19.26 -7.28
N ASN A 575 -14.04 -20.03 -6.32
CA ASN A 575 -12.84 -19.68 -5.57
C ASN A 575 -11.57 -19.74 -6.43
N ALA A 576 -11.49 -20.70 -7.36
CA ALA A 576 -10.39 -20.78 -8.31
C ALA A 576 -10.36 -19.54 -9.24
N VAL A 577 -11.50 -19.16 -9.79
CA VAL A 577 -11.64 -17.93 -10.58
C VAL A 577 -11.33 -16.68 -9.74
N SER A 578 -11.87 -16.59 -8.51
CA SER A 578 -11.62 -15.47 -7.61
C SER A 578 -10.14 -15.28 -7.30
N LYS A 579 -9.40 -16.36 -7.07
CA LYS A 579 -7.94 -16.31 -6.85
C LYS A 579 -7.18 -15.78 -8.06
N ASN A 580 -7.59 -16.14 -9.26
CA ASN A 580 -6.99 -15.60 -10.48
C ASN A 580 -7.30 -14.12 -10.65
N LEU A 581 -8.57 -13.70 -10.48
CA LEU A 581 -9.00 -12.30 -10.57
C LEU A 581 -8.33 -11.40 -9.53
N GLN A 582 -7.83 -11.95 -8.42
CA GLN A 582 -7.09 -11.22 -7.39
C GLN A 582 -5.61 -11.00 -7.75
N SER A 583 -5.14 -11.49 -8.88
CA SER A 583 -3.76 -11.25 -9.34
C SER A 583 -3.63 -9.85 -9.97
N PRO A 584 -2.62 -9.04 -9.61
CA PRO A 584 -2.36 -7.76 -10.26
C PRO A 584 -1.99 -7.88 -11.75
N LYS A 585 -1.67 -9.09 -12.19
CA LYS A 585 -1.27 -9.39 -13.58
C LYS A 585 -2.44 -9.68 -14.51
N VAL A 586 -3.65 -9.79 -13.96
CA VAL A 586 -4.84 -10.07 -14.77
C VAL A 586 -5.13 -8.89 -15.70
N THR A 587 -5.40 -9.21 -16.96
CA THR A 587 -5.84 -8.29 -18.00
C THR A 587 -7.34 -8.47 -18.26
N LEU A 588 -7.97 -7.50 -18.94
CA LEU A 588 -9.41 -7.48 -19.13
C LEU A 588 -9.92 -8.67 -19.97
N ASP A 589 -9.15 -9.09 -20.98
CA ASP A 589 -9.43 -10.26 -21.80
C ASP A 589 -9.45 -11.56 -20.97
N VAL A 590 -8.46 -11.75 -20.11
CA VAL A 590 -8.42 -12.88 -19.17
C VAL A 590 -9.59 -12.84 -18.18
N CYS A 591 -9.93 -11.65 -17.64
CA CYS A 591 -11.08 -11.48 -16.77
C CYS A 591 -12.39 -11.89 -17.47
N SER A 592 -12.62 -11.38 -18.66
CA SER A 592 -13.80 -11.69 -19.48
C SER A 592 -13.91 -13.19 -19.78
N SER A 593 -12.79 -13.82 -20.18
CA SER A 593 -12.74 -15.26 -20.46
C SER A 593 -13.02 -16.12 -19.23
N LEU A 594 -12.51 -15.72 -18.06
CA LEU A 594 -12.75 -16.42 -16.78
C LEU A 594 -14.23 -16.37 -16.39
N TYR A 595 -14.90 -15.24 -16.55
CA TYR A 595 -16.33 -15.10 -16.28
C TYR A 595 -17.16 -15.95 -17.27
N ALA A 596 -16.85 -15.90 -18.56
CA ALA A 596 -17.54 -16.69 -19.59
C ALA A 596 -17.39 -18.21 -19.34
N SER A 597 -16.17 -18.65 -19.03
CA SER A 597 -15.91 -20.06 -18.73
C SER A 597 -16.62 -20.55 -17.47
N LEU A 598 -16.70 -19.68 -16.42
CA LEU A 598 -17.46 -20.00 -15.21
C LEU A 598 -18.95 -20.07 -15.47
N ALA A 599 -19.52 -19.15 -16.26
CA ALA A 599 -20.91 -19.19 -16.66
C ALA A 599 -21.24 -20.48 -17.42
N SER A 600 -20.42 -20.87 -18.40
CA SER A 600 -20.57 -22.13 -19.13
C SER A 600 -20.48 -23.35 -18.21
N TYR A 601 -19.60 -23.34 -17.22
CA TYR A 601 -19.52 -24.40 -16.21
C TYR A 601 -20.82 -24.52 -15.39
N ILE A 602 -21.36 -23.39 -14.92
CA ILE A 602 -22.63 -23.35 -14.16
C ILE A 602 -23.80 -23.84 -15.03
N THR A 603 -23.84 -23.47 -16.31
CA THR A 603 -24.84 -23.97 -17.25
C THR A 603 -24.78 -25.50 -17.39
N ASN A 604 -23.56 -26.06 -17.53
CA ASN A 604 -23.37 -27.51 -17.64
C ASN A 604 -23.75 -28.24 -16.36
N LEU A 605 -23.51 -27.65 -15.19
CA LEU A 605 -23.84 -28.23 -13.88
C LEU A 605 -25.37 -28.48 -13.71
N LYS A 606 -26.23 -27.78 -14.47
CA LYS A 606 -27.67 -28.03 -14.47
C LYS A 606 -28.03 -29.48 -14.83
N ASN A 607 -27.17 -30.14 -15.60
CA ASN A 607 -27.37 -31.53 -16.04
C ASN A 607 -26.83 -32.57 -15.05
N SER A 608 -26.06 -32.16 -14.03
CA SER A 608 -25.37 -33.07 -13.08
C SER A 608 -26.18 -33.39 -11.82
N PHE A 609 -27.48 -33.06 -11.78
CA PHE A 609 -28.31 -33.29 -10.59
C PHE A 609 -28.33 -34.75 -10.13
N ASP A 610 -28.48 -35.70 -11.05
CA ASP A 610 -28.54 -37.12 -10.70
C ASP A 610 -27.17 -37.67 -10.27
N GLU A 611 -26.05 -37.12 -10.79
CA GLU A 611 -24.69 -37.43 -10.33
C GLU A 611 -24.48 -36.95 -8.88
N ILE A 612 -24.83 -35.69 -8.58
CA ILE A 612 -24.79 -35.11 -7.23
C ILE A 612 -25.63 -35.93 -6.25
N LYS A 613 -26.81 -36.39 -6.71
CA LYS A 613 -27.66 -37.25 -5.91
C LYS A 613 -26.98 -38.61 -5.59
N ILE A 614 -26.29 -39.22 -6.55
CA ILE A 614 -25.56 -40.48 -6.34
C ILE A 614 -24.45 -40.26 -5.30
N GLU A 615 -23.71 -39.14 -5.37
CA GLU A 615 -22.70 -38.81 -4.38
C GLU A 615 -23.29 -38.54 -2.98
N ALA A 616 -24.42 -37.84 -2.90
CA ALA A 616 -25.11 -37.62 -1.62
C ALA A 616 -25.60 -38.94 -0.97
N LYS A 617 -26.02 -39.93 -1.80
CA LYS A 617 -26.36 -41.27 -1.32
C LYS A 617 -25.16 -42.05 -0.79
N LYS A 618 -23.94 -41.73 -1.21
CA LYS A 618 -22.71 -42.31 -0.60
C LYS A 618 -22.47 -41.77 0.79
N LEU A 619 -22.76 -40.47 1.03
CA LEU A 619 -22.63 -39.87 2.36
C LEU A 619 -23.74 -40.33 3.32
N LEU A 620 -24.98 -40.49 2.81
CA LEU A 620 -26.17 -40.90 3.60
C LEU A 620 -26.96 -42.00 2.88
N PRO A 621 -26.51 -43.27 2.93
CA PRO A 621 -27.10 -44.36 2.15
C PRO A 621 -28.57 -44.64 2.47
N ASN A 622 -28.97 -44.50 3.72
CA ASN A 622 -30.28 -44.92 4.23
C ASN A 622 -31.32 -43.80 4.31
N THR A 623 -31.00 -42.57 3.88
CA THR A 623 -31.85 -41.39 3.93
C THR A 623 -32.45 -41.04 2.58
N ASP A 624 -33.63 -40.46 2.57
CA ASP A 624 -34.29 -39.94 1.36
C ASP A 624 -34.93 -38.59 1.64
N TYR A 625 -35.47 -37.95 0.60
CA TYR A 625 -36.04 -36.61 0.67
C TYR A 625 -37.07 -36.49 1.80
N THR A 626 -37.04 -35.40 2.55
CA THR A 626 -37.96 -35.11 3.63
C THR A 626 -39.33 -34.74 3.08
N VAL A 627 -40.35 -35.54 3.34
CA VAL A 627 -41.73 -35.25 2.96
C VAL A 627 -42.33 -34.24 3.94
N LYS A 628 -42.30 -32.96 3.61
CA LYS A 628 -42.95 -31.91 4.40
C LYS A 628 -44.50 -32.04 4.30
N ARG A 629 -45.18 -32.35 5.41
CA ARG A 629 -46.64 -32.33 5.44
C ARG A 629 -47.16 -30.94 5.09
N LYS A 630 -47.84 -30.77 3.93
CA LYS A 630 -48.59 -29.55 3.61
C LYS A 630 -49.64 -29.31 4.68
N ARG A 631 -49.58 -28.18 5.42
CA ARG A 631 -50.69 -27.69 6.22
C ARG A 631 -51.81 -27.32 5.27
N PHE A 632 -52.86 -28.11 5.19
CA PHE A 632 -54.06 -27.75 4.48
C PHE A 632 -54.63 -26.47 5.12
N LYS A 633 -54.68 -25.36 4.38
CA LYS A 633 -55.55 -24.24 4.76
C LYS A 633 -56.97 -24.77 4.75
N LYS A 634 -57.71 -24.66 5.90
CA LYS A 634 -59.15 -24.92 5.92
C LYS A 634 -59.78 -24.04 4.85
N LYS A 635 -60.25 -24.66 3.77
CA LYS A 635 -61.06 -24.00 2.74
C LYS A 635 -62.44 -23.74 3.31
N PHE A 636 -63.05 -22.63 2.94
CA PHE A 636 -64.47 -22.37 3.20
C PHE A 636 -65.33 -23.29 2.30
N PRO A 637 -66.54 -23.65 2.74
CA PRO A 637 -67.40 -24.68 2.07
C PRO A 637 -67.80 -24.35 0.63
N ASP A 638 -67.65 -23.16 0.12
CA ASP A 638 -68.14 -22.67 -1.16
C ASP A 638 -67.06 -22.51 -2.27
N GLU A 639 -65.84 -23.07 -2.12
CA GLU A 639 -64.84 -23.05 -3.18
C GLU A 639 -64.84 -24.36 -4.00
N ASP A 640 -65.13 -24.22 -5.31
CA ASP A 640 -65.21 -25.30 -6.29
C ASP A 640 -64.02 -26.28 -6.24
N GLN A 641 -64.34 -27.57 -6.35
CA GLN A 641 -63.45 -28.72 -6.30
C GLN A 641 -62.73 -29.01 -7.63
N THR A 642 -62.10 -28.04 -8.26
CA THR A 642 -61.39 -28.30 -9.53
C THR A 642 -60.08 -27.63 -9.62
N THR A 643 -59.13 -28.02 -8.75
CA THR A 643 -57.72 -28.05 -9.07
C THR A 643 -57.00 -28.96 -8.05
N THR A 644 -56.91 -30.24 -8.34
CA THR A 644 -55.87 -31.12 -7.81
C THR A 644 -54.55 -30.62 -8.36
N GLU A 645 -53.85 -29.79 -7.56
CA GLU A 645 -52.42 -29.53 -7.89
C GLU A 645 -51.72 -30.89 -7.94
N PRO A 646 -50.96 -31.21 -9.00
CA PRO A 646 -50.21 -32.47 -9.05
C PRO A 646 -49.31 -32.59 -7.81
N GLU A 647 -49.30 -33.76 -7.17
CA GLU A 647 -48.32 -34.08 -6.16
C GLU A 647 -46.93 -34.02 -6.78
N ILE A 648 -46.26 -32.86 -6.65
CA ILE A 648 -44.89 -32.72 -7.08
C ILE A 648 -44.06 -33.60 -6.16
N ASN A 649 -43.39 -34.62 -6.73
CA ASN A 649 -42.47 -35.49 -6.05
C ASN A 649 -41.43 -34.64 -5.28
N ALA A 650 -41.07 -34.99 -4.06
CA ALA A 650 -40.11 -34.26 -3.24
C ALA A 650 -38.76 -34.05 -3.97
N LYS A 651 -38.31 -35.03 -4.77
CA LYS A 651 -37.14 -34.94 -5.66
C LYS A 651 -37.32 -33.79 -6.70
N GLU A 652 -38.47 -33.74 -7.38
CA GLU A 652 -38.69 -32.72 -8.43
C GLU A 652 -38.84 -31.33 -7.82
N ASN A 653 -39.48 -31.25 -6.64
CA ASN A 653 -39.60 -30.01 -5.92
C ASN A 653 -38.23 -29.45 -5.48
N PHE A 654 -37.36 -30.29 -4.96
CA PHE A 654 -36.00 -29.91 -4.60
C PHE A 654 -35.19 -29.53 -5.86
N ARG A 655 -35.25 -30.35 -6.92
CA ARG A 655 -34.58 -30.07 -8.18
C ARG A 655 -34.95 -28.70 -8.76
N ASN A 656 -36.25 -28.41 -8.88
CA ASN A 656 -36.74 -27.21 -9.59
C ASN A 656 -36.68 -25.96 -8.70
N ASN A 657 -37.09 -26.06 -7.44
CA ASN A 657 -37.26 -24.90 -6.54
C ASN A 657 -35.99 -24.57 -5.72
N VAL A 658 -34.99 -25.47 -5.67
CA VAL A 658 -33.74 -25.24 -4.95
C VAL A 658 -32.56 -25.31 -5.90
N PHE A 659 -32.26 -26.49 -6.45
CA PHE A 659 -31.08 -26.72 -7.28
C PHE A 659 -31.06 -25.84 -8.52
N MET A 660 -32.12 -25.94 -9.37
CA MET A 660 -32.20 -25.12 -10.60
C MET A 660 -32.28 -23.64 -10.30
N LYS A 661 -33.03 -23.25 -9.26
CA LYS A 661 -33.17 -21.85 -8.89
C LYS A 661 -31.87 -21.21 -8.47
N ILE A 662 -31.02 -21.93 -7.72
CA ILE A 662 -29.71 -21.44 -7.33
C ILE A 662 -28.82 -21.28 -8.57
N LEU A 663 -28.77 -22.29 -9.43
CA LEU A 663 -27.96 -22.26 -10.65
C LEU A 663 -28.38 -21.14 -11.60
N GLU A 664 -29.69 -20.99 -11.83
CA GLU A 664 -30.22 -19.91 -12.68
C GLU A 664 -29.93 -18.52 -12.10
N ASN A 665 -30.02 -18.36 -10.79
CA ASN A 665 -29.66 -17.11 -10.13
C ASN A 665 -28.17 -16.80 -10.33
N ILE A 666 -27.27 -17.77 -10.08
CA ILE A 666 -25.83 -17.61 -10.25
C ILE A 666 -25.51 -17.31 -11.72
N GLU A 667 -26.06 -18.09 -12.67
CA GLU A 667 -25.84 -17.93 -14.11
C GLU A 667 -26.27 -16.53 -14.60
N ASN A 668 -27.50 -16.12 -14.27
CA ASN A 668 -28.01 -14.80 -14.67
C ASN A 668 -27.15 -13.65 -14.13
N ASN A 669 -26.72 -13.76 -12.86
CA ASN A 669 -25.81 -12.78 -12.26
C ASN A 669 -24.41 -12.81 -12.88
N LEU A 670 -23.88 -13.99 -13.26
CA LEU A 670 -22.61 -14.11 -13.96
C LEU A 670 -22.68 -13.45 -15.33
N ILE A 671 -23.72 -13.74 -16.12
CA ILE A 671 -23.93 -13.17 -17.47
C ILE A 671 -24.03 -11.66 -17.37
N GLN A 672 -24.93 -11.13 -16.52
CA GLN A 672 -25.12 -9.70 -16.37
C GLN A 672 -23.82 -8.95 -15.99
N ARG A 673 -22.97 -9.56 -15.15
CA ARG A 673 -21.70 -8.93 -14.75
C ARG A 673 -20.62 -9.14 -15.80
N SER A 674 -20.62 -10.29 -16.50
CA SER A 674 -19.71 -10.57 -17.62
C SER A 674 -19.89 -9.59 -18.76
N ASP A 675 -21.13 -9.19 -19.07
CA ASP A 675 -21.44 -8.27 -20.16
C ASP A 675 -20.69 -6.94 -20.03
N CYS A 676 -20.56 -6.39 -18.82
CA CYS A 676 -19.80 -5.16 -18.60
C CYS A 676 -18.31 -5.29 -19.00
N TYR A 677 -17.69 -6.42 -18.70
CA TYR A 677 -16.28 -6.68 -19.06
C TYR A 677 -16.15 -7.01 -20.55
N LEU A 678 -17.13 -7.75 -21.07
CA LEU A 678 -17.16 -8.16 -22.48
C LEU A 678 -17.32 -6.96 -23.42
N GLU A 679 -18.20 -6.01 -23.08
CA GLU A 679 -18.39 -4.78 -23.87
C GLU A 679 -17.10 -3.97 -23.98
N ILE A 680 -16.40 -3.79 -22.85
CA ILE A 680 -15.13 -3.05 -22.85
C ILE A 680 -14.03 -3.88 -23.52
N SER A 681 -14.00 -5.21 -23.32
CA SER A 681 -13.05 -6.10 -23.98
C SER A 681 -13.21 -6.09 -25.50
N LYS A 682 -14.43 -5.99 -26.03
CA LYS A 682 -14.69 -5.87 -27.46
C LYS A 682 -14.11 -4.60 -28.07
N VAL A 683 -14.04 -3.50 -27.30
CA VAL A 683 -13.43 -2.24 -27.78
C VAL A 683 -11.95 -2.42 -28.10
N PHE A 684 -11.25 -3.32 -27.42
CA PHE A 684 -9.81 -3.55 -27.58
C PHE A 684 -9.47 -4.91 -28.23
N GLY A 685 -10.45 -5.82 -28.33
CA GLY A 685 -10.22 -7.20 -28.80
C GLY A 685 -9.72 -7.29 -30.24
N PHE A 686 -9.99 -6.27 -31.06
CA PHE A 686 -9.49 -6.20 -32.45
C PHE A 686 -7.97 -6.08 -32.52
N LEU A 687 -7.31 -5.57 -31.48
CA LEU A 687 -5.85 -5.41 -31.46
C LEU A 687 -5.12 -6.75 -31.62
N THR A 688 -5.67 -7.82 -31.06
CA THR A 688 -5.07 -9.17 -31.08
C THR A 688 -5.76 -10.15 -32.03
N ASN A 689 -6.84 -9.72 -32.69
CA ASN A 689 -7.57 -10.56 -33.64
C ASN A 689 -7.01 -10.39 -35.07
N ILE A 690 -6.06 -11.25 -35.41
CA ILE A 690 -5.38 -11.26 -36.70
C ILE A 690 -6.22 -11.76 -37.88
N GLU A 691 -7.43 -12.28 -37.61
CA GLU A 691 -8.32 -12.83 -38.64
C GLU A 691 -9.42 -11.84 -39.08
N LEU A 692 -9.47 -10.64 -38.51
CA LEU A 692 -10.47 -9.63 -38.88
C LEU A 692 -10.36 -9.19 -40.34
N SER A 693 -11.50 -8.93 -40.97
CA SER A 693 -11.53 -8.28 -42.29
C SER A 693 -10.99 -6.85 -42.19
N GLN A 694 -10.39 -6.34 -43.27
CA GLN A 694 -9.86 -4.97 -43.28
C GLN A 694 -10.97 -3.93 -43.02
N GLU A 695 -12.21 -4.18 -43.44
CA GLU A 695 -13.34 -3.29 -43.23
C GLU A 695 -13.72 -3.24 -41.74
N ASP A 696 -13.84 -4.41 -41.09
CA ASP A 696 -14.13 -4.49 -39.66
C ASP A 696 -12.99 -3.88 -38.82
N LEU A 697 -11.73 -4.18 -39.18
CA LEU A 697 -10.55 -3.62 -38.51
C LEU A 697 -10.57 -2.08 -38.59
N LYS A 698 -10.86 -1.53 -39.76
CA LYS A 698 -10.95 -0.07 -39.97
C LYS A 698 -12.06 0.56 -39.14
N GLN A 699 -13.21 -0.10 -39.04
CA GLN A 699 -14.31 0.38 -38.19
C GLN A 699 -13.94 0.40 -36.72
N HIS A 700 -13.27 -0.65 -36.21
CA HIS A 700 -12.80 -0.70 -34.82
C HIS A 700 -11.75 0.37 -34.56
N VAL A 701 -10.81 0.59 -35.47
CA VAL A 701 -9.79 1.64 -35.34
C VAL A 701 -10.46 3.02 -35.28
N ASN A 702 -11.41 3.33 -36.14
CA ASN A 702 -12.15 4.60 -36.14
C ASN A 702 -12.82 4.83 -34.76
N ASN A 703 -13.49 3.81 -34.22
CA ASN A 703 -14.16 3.91 -32.92
C ASN A 703 -13.17 4.21 -31.78
N VAL A 704 -11.97 3.65 -31.82
CA VAL A 704 -10.95 3.85 -30.79
C VAL A 704 -10.23 5.19 -30.96
N VAL A 705 -9.97 5.63 -32.18
CA VAL A 705 -9.45 6.97 -32.50
C VAL A 705 -10.42 8.06 -32.06
N GLU A 706 -11.73 7.89 -32.34
CA GLU A 706 -12.76 8.82 -31.86
C GLU A 706 -12.78 8.93 -30.32
N LYS A 707 -12.53 7.82 -29.63
CA LYS A 707 -12.48 7.81 -28.17
C LYS A 707 -11.20 8.42 -27.58
N TYR A 708 -10.07 8.27 -28.25
CA TYR A 708 -8.75 8.72 -27.78
C TYR A 708 -8.04 9.61 -28.83
N PRO A 709 -8.68 10.72 -29.28
CA PRO A 709 -8.18 11.53 -30.39
C PRO A 709 -6.86 12.26 -30.09
N ASP A 710 -6.53 12.45 -28.81
CA ASP A 710 -5.30 13.09 -28.39
C ASP A 710 -4.15 12.09 -28.19
N ASP A 711 -4.43 10.79 -28.22
CA ASP A 711 -3.47 9.74 -27.90
C ASP A 711 -3.05 8.93 -29.12
N ILE A 712 -3.95 8.71 -30.07
CA ILE A 712 -3.76 7.87 -31.28
C ILE A 712 -4.42 8.51 -32.50
N ASP A 713 -3.95 8.16 -33.69
CA ASP A 713 -4.49 8.61 -34.97
C ASP A 713 -4.82 7.44 -35.93
N ASP A 714 -5.34 7.78 -37.10
CA ASP A 714 -5.79 6.80 -38.09
C ASP A 714 -4.66 5.90 -38.64
N SER A 715 -3.39 6.23 -38.43
CA SER A 715 -2.26 5.40 -38.82
C SER A 715 -2.21 4.07 -38.08
N LEU A 716 -2.87 3.98 -36.92
CA LEU A 716 -3.07 2.73 -36.17
C LEU A 716 -3.57 1.60 -37.07
N PHE A 717 -4.43 1.89 -38.06
CA PHE A 717 -4.93 0.89 -39.02
C PHE A 717 -3.79 0.23 -39.80
N PHE A 718 -2.89 1.03 -40.34
CA PHE A 718 -1.75 0.51 -41.12
C PHE A 718 -0.71 -0.19 -40.23
N GLU A 719 -0.49 0.35 -39.02
CA GLU A 719 0.36 -0.28 -38.03
C GLU A 719 -0.12 -1.70 -37.68
N LEU A 720 -1.43 -1.86 -37.44
CA LEU A 720 -2.04 -3.15 -37.13
C LEU A 720 -1.94 -4.13 -38.29
N LEU A 721 -2.24 -3.70 -39.51
CA LEU A 721 -2.08 -4.57 -40.67
C LEU A 721 -0.67 -5.10 -40.80
N GLN A 722 0.32 -4.22 -40.66
CA GLN A 722 1.73 -4.59 -40.72
C GLN A 722 2.15 -5.47 -39.53
N PHE A 723 1.72 -5.15 -38.32
CA PHE A 723 2.07 -5.90 -37.12
C PHE A 723 1.44 -7.29 -37.11
N HIS A 724 0.18 -7.43 -37.56
CA HIS A 724 -0.45 -8.74 -37.69
C HIS A 724 0.29 -9.65 -38.67
N GLU A 725 0.77 -9.12 -39.79
CA GLU A 725 1.62 -9.89 -40.72
C GLU A 725 2.99 -10.25 -40.10
N TYR A 726 3.57 -9.34 -39.32
CA TYR A 726 4.79 -9.61 -38.57
C TYR A 726 4.59 -10.77 -37.58
N ILE A 727 3.50 -10.77 -36.82
CA ILE A 727 3.17 -11.85 -35.85
C ILE A 727 2.92 -13.18 -36.57
N ARG A 728 2.17 -13.19 -37.69
CA ARG A 728 1.92 -14.42 -38.46
C ARG A 728 3.20 -15.11 -38.94
N ASN A 729 4.18 -14.33 -39.33
CA ASN A 729 5.45 -14.85 -39.84
C ASN A 729 6.35 -15.41 -38.74
N ASP A 730 6.44 -14.74 -37.61
CA ASP A 730 7.38 -15.08 -36.54
C ASP A 730 6.79 -16.05 -35.48
N TRP A 731 5.45 -16.03 -35.28
CA TRP A 731 4.74 -16.86 -34.29
C TRP A 731 3.49 -17.56 -34.89
N PRO A 732 3.65 -18.43 -35.88
CA PRO A 732 2.51 -19.00 -36.62
C PRO A 732 1.61 -19.94 -35.81
N ASN A 733 2.07 -20.42 -34.63
CA ASN A 733 1.37 -21.37 -33.77
C ASN A 733 0.96 -20.78 -32.41
N ASP A 734 1.27 -19.52 -32.13
CA ASP A 734 0.93 -18.85 -30.89
C ASP A 734 -0.22 -17.85 -31.14
N HIS A 735 -1.14 -17.77 -30.18
CA HIS A 735 -2.15 -16.71 -30.13
C HIS A 735 -1.76 -15.72 -29.02
N PRO A 736 -0.83 -14.80 -29.30
CA PRO A 736 -0.35 -13.86 -28.28
C PRO A 736 -1.47 -12.92 -27.87
N ASN A 737 -1.51 -12.62 -26.58
CA ASN A 737 -2.46 -11.68 -25.99
C ASN A 737 -1.92 -10.23 -26.03
N HIS A 738 -2.71 -9.27 -25.53
CA HIS A 738 -2.33 -7.86 -25.51
C HIS A 738 -1.02 -7.59 -24.77
N LEU A 739 -0.77 -8.29 -23.67
CA LEU A 739 0.49 -8.15 -22.92
C LEU A 739 1.67 -8.66 -23.75
N SER A 740 1.51 -9.83 -24.40
CA SER A 740 2.57 -10.39 -25.26
C SER A 740 2.86 -9.47 -26.44
N PHE A 741 1.85 -8.85 -27.05
CA PHE A 741 2.06 -7.85 -28.10
C PHE A 741 2.88 -6.65 -27.61
N TYR A 742 2.53 -6.15 -26.42
CA TYR A 742 3.27 -5.04 -25.82
C TYR A 742 4.72 -5.44 -25.49
N GLU A 743 4.93 -6.62 -24.91
CA GLU A 743 6.27 -7.15 -24.61
C GLU A 743 7.10 -7.30 -25.89
N ILE A 744 6.54 -7.84 -26.98
CA ILE A 744 7.22 -7.99 -28.28
C ILE A 744 7.66 -6.63 -28.83
N ILE A 745 6.77 -5.64 -28.82
CA ILE A 745 7.08 -4.28 -29.31
C ILE A 745 8.26 -3.69 -28.52
N LYS A 746 8.24 -3.84 -27.21
CA LYS A 746 9.28 -3.28 -26.33
C LYS A 746 10.60 -4.03 -26.40
N GLU A 747 10.59 -5.36 -26.34
CA GLU A 747 11.78 -6.20 -26.39
C GLU A 747 12.53 -6.11 -27.73
N LYS A 748 11.79 -5.90 -28.82
CA LYS A 748 12.34 -5.76 -30.17
C LYS A 748 12.60 -4.31 -30.59
N ASN A 749 12.34 -3.32 -29.70
CA ASN A 749 12.45 -1.89 -29.95
C ASN A 749 11.67 -1.42 -31.20
N LEU A 750 10.42 -1.88 -31.32
CA LEU A 750 9.56 -1.60 -32.46
C LEU A 750 8.64 -0.38 -32.24
N GLU A 751 8.79 0.38 -31.16
CA GLU A 751 7.92 1.53 -30.83
C GLU A 751 7.93 2.62 -31.92
N ILE A 752 9.04 2.77 -32.63
CA ILE A 752 9.13 3.75 -33.72
C ILE A 752 8.32 3.32 -34.94
N ALA A 753 8.19 2.00 -35.16
CA ALA A 753 7.43 1.45 -36.29
C ALA A 753 5.93 1.35 -35.98
N PHE A 754 5.56 1.17 -34.70
CA PHE A 754 4.19 0.95 -34.23
C PHE A 754 3.82 1.86 -33.04
N PRO A 755 3.90 3.20 -33.16
CA PRO A 755 3.73 4.12 -32.05
C PRO A 755 2.29 4.16 -31.51
N ASN A 756 1.28 4.09 -32.39
CA ASN A 756 -0.12 4.09 -31.97
C ASN A 756 -0.51 2.75 -31.35
N LEU A 757 0.00 1.65 -31.90
CA LEU A 757 -0.24 0.31 -31.34
C LEU A 757 0.40 0.17 -29.95
N GLU A 758 1.62 0.66 -29.76
CA GLU A 758 2.26 0.71 -28.44
C GLU A 758 1.41 1.51 -27.43
N THR A 759 0.93 2.68 -27.87
CA THR A 759 0.15 3.58 -27.04
C THR A 759 -1.19 2.95 -26.62
N ILE A 760 -1.94 2.37 -27.55
CA ILE A 760 -3.24 1.77 -27.22
C ILE A 760 -3.12 0.50 -26.39
N LEU A 761 -2.07 -0.30 -26.58
CA LEU A 761 -1.77 -1.45 -25.73
C LEU A 761 -1.43 -1.01 -24.31
N ARG A 762 -0.66 0.06 -24.13
CA ARG A 762 -0.34 0.64 -22.81
C ARG A 762 -1.61 1.18 -22.12
N ILE A 763 -2.53 1.84 -22.86
CA ILE A 763 -3.84 2.24 -22.34
C ILE A 763 -4.63 1.02 -21.89
N PHE A 764 -4.69 -0.05 -22.70
CA PHE A 764 -5.39 -1.29 -22.33
C PHE A 764 -4.81 -1.94 -21.07
N LEU A 765 -3.48 -2.03 -20.96
CA LEU A 765 -2.80 -2.68 -19.84
C LEU A 765 -2.90 -1.90 -18.53
N CYS A 766 -3.14 -0.58 -18.58
CA CYS A 766 -3.36 0.22 -17.38
C CYS A 766 -4.84 0.16 -16.88
N LEU A 767 -5.76 -0.52 -17.59
CA LEU A 767 -7.12 -0.69 -17.14
C LEU A 767 -7.17 -1.41 -15.78
N MET A 768 -7.81 -0.79 -14.79
CA MET A 768 -7.95 -1.32 -13.43
C MET A 768 -9.17 -2.26 -13.38
N ILE A 769 -8.91 -3.56 -13.15
CA ILE A 769 -9.93 -4.61 -13.24
C ILE A 769 -10.43 -5.05 -11.87
N ALA A 770 -9.58 -4.97 -10.86
CA ALA A 770 -9.89 -5.43 -9.52
C ALA A 770 -9.24 -4.51 -8.47
N ASN A 771 -9.90 -4.37 -7.31
CA ASN A 771 -9.39 -3.60 -6.18
C ASN A 771 -8.67 -4.47 -5.12
N CYS A 772 -8.08 -5.57 -5.55
CA CYS A 772 -7.49 -6.54 -4.61
C CYS A 772 -6.20 -6.04 -3.95
N THR A 773 -5.48 -5.10 -4.59
CA THR A 773 -4.35 -4.41 -3.96
C THR A 773 -4.83 -3.53 -2.81
N GLY A 774 -6.01 -2.89 -2.91
CA GLY A 774 -6.67 -2.20 -1.80
C GLY A 774 -6.97 -3.14 -0.63
N GLU A 775 -7.59 -4.30 -0.89
CA GLU A 775 -7.87 -5.29 0.15
C GLU A 775 -6.59 -5.80 0.85
N ARG A 776 -5.50 -6.01 0.09
CA ARG A 776 -4.19 -6.35 0.66
C ARG A 776 -3.63 -5.22 1.53
N SER A 777 -3.82 -3.98 1.12
CA SER A 777 -3.40 -2.79 1.88
C SER A 777 -4.16 -2.66 3.19
N PHE A 778 -5.47 -3.00 3.24
CA PHE A 778 -6.23 -3.09 4.49
C PHE A 778 -5.76 -4.22 5.41
N SER A 779 -5.28 -5.31 4.85
CA SER A 779 -4.63 -6.36 5.64
C SER A 779 -3.33 -5.86 6.29
N LYS A 780 -2.55 -5.04 5.57
CA LYS A 780 -1.38 -4.33 6.11
C LYS A 780 -1.77 -3.29 7.15
N LEU A 781 -2.86 -2.51 6.90
CA LEU A 781 -3.40 -1.55 7.87
C LEU A 781 -3.66 -2.21 9.23
N LYS A 782 -4.28 -3.40 9.25
CA LYS A 782 -4.54 -4.16 10.49
C LYS A 782 -3.27 -4.61 11.21
N LEU A 783 -2.20 -4.92 10.47
CA LEU A 783 -0.90 -5.27 11.04
C LEU A 783 -0.20 -4.03 11.62
N ILE A 784 -0.24 -2.90 10.90
CA ILE A 784 0.42 -1.64 11.28
C ILE A 784 -0.34 -0.97 12.44
N LYS A 785 -1.66 -0.74 12.29
CA LYS A 785 -2.52 -0.09 13.27
C LYS A 785 -3.45 -1.14 13.92
N ASN A 786 -2.99 -1.70 15.00
CA ASN A 786 -3.72 -2.69 15.78
C ASN A 786 -4.09 -2.10 17.15
N PHE A 787 -4.71 -2.90 18.02
CA PHE A 787 -5.20 -2.43 19.30
C PHE A 787 -4.08 -1.89 20.23
N LEU A 788 -2.86 -2.39 20.11
CA LEU A 788 -1.67 -1.89 20.82
C LEU A 788 -1.11 -0.59 20.23
N ARG A 789 -1.51 -0.22 19.02
CA ARG A 789 -1.03 0.93 18.25
C ARG A 789 -2.17 1.80 17.71
N SER A 790 -3.28 1.87 18.43
CA SER A 790 -4.49 2.61 18.01
C SER A 790 -4.29 4.13 17.98
N THR A 791 -3.36 4.67 18.77
CA THR A 791 -3.08 6.12 18.88
C THR A 791 -2.07 6.64 17.84
N MET A 792 -1.70 5.83 16.85
CA MET A 792 -0.77 6.23 15.79
C MET A 792 -1.34 7.39 14.98
N SER A 793 -0.51 8.43 14.71
CA SER A 793 -0.90 9.53 13.83
C SER A 793 -1.07 9.10 12.39
N GLN A 794 -1.94 9.79 11.64
CA GLN A 794 -2.18 9.49 10.21
C GLN A 794 -0.89 9.54 9.39
N LYS A 795 -0.02 10.53 9.62
CA LYS A 795 1.26 10.65 8.93
C LYS A 795 2.16 9.42 9.11
N ILE A 796 2.32 8.92 10.33
CA ILE A 796 3.14 7.72 10.61
C ILE A 796 2.49 6.48 9.99
N LEU A 797 1.15 6.37 10.08
CA LEU A 797 0.41 5.29 9.44
C LEU A 797 0.68 5.25 7.93
N ASN A 798 0.57 6.40 7.26
CA ASN A 798 0.76 6.51 5.82
C ASN A 798 2.19 6.17 5.40
N ASN A 799 3.20 6.69 6.11
CA ASN A 799 4.60 6.39 5.83
C ASN A 799 4.88 4.87 5.96
N LEU A 800 4.42 4.24 7.04
CA LEU A 800 4.58 2.80 7.25
C LEU A 800 3.84 1.97 6.22
N ALA A 801 2.60 2.35 5.88
CA ALA A 801 1.80 1.64 4.90
C ALA A 801 2.42 1.74 3.50
N LEU A 802 2.82 2.94 3.07
CA LEU A 802 3.46 3.16 1.78
C LEU A 802 4.72 2.31 1.61
N LEU A 803 5.62 2.35 2.59
CA LEU A 803 6.86 1.58 2.56
C LEU A 803 6.61 0.08 2.66
N SER A 804 5.70 -0.36 3.54
CA SER A 804 5.37 -1.77 3.71
C SER A 804 4.63 -2.38 2.51
N CYS A 805 3.81 -1.60 1.79
CA CYS A 805 3.12 -2.07 0.59
C CYS A 805 4.04 -2.10 -0.64
N ASN A 806 5.09 -1.26 -0.68
CA ASN A 806 6.02 -1.13 -1.80
C ASN A 806 7.45 -1.55 -1.39
N ILE A 807 7.58 -2.79 -0.89
CA ILE A 807 8.85 -3.32 -0.34
C ILE A 807 9.96 -3.35 -1.39
N ASP A 808 9.66 -3.59 -2.65
CA ASP A 808 10.62 -3.56 -3.76
C ASP A 808 11.26 -2.17 -3.91
N LYS A 809 10.44 -1.10 -3.85
CA LYS A 809 10.94 0.29 -3.86
C LYS A 809 11.70 0.64 -2.58
N LEU A 810 11.26 0.14 -1.42
CA LEU A 810 11.97 0.31 -0.16
C LEU A 810 13.37 -0.31 -0.21
N LYS A 811 13.50 -1.51 -0.77
CA LYS A 811 14.79 -2.21 -0.92
C LYS A 811 15.70 -1.58 -1.97
N ALA A 812 15.15 -0.82 -2.91
CA ALA A 812 15.90 -0.11 -3.93
C ALA A 812 16.45 1.26 -3.46
N ILE A 813 16.13 1.69 -2.23
CA ILE A 813 16.67 2.95 -1.69
C ILE A 813 18.19 2.84 -1.53
N ASP A 814 18.90 3.73 -2.18
CA ASP A 814 20.33 3.94 -1.93
C ASP A 814 20.52 4.70 -0.61
N PHE A 815 21.18 4.06 0.36
CA PHE A 815 21.38 4.61 1.71
C PHE A 815 22.27 5.86 1.69
N ASP A 816 23.27 5.90 0.82
CA ASP A 816 24.16 7.06 0.72
C ASP A 816 23.42 8.30 0.20
N SER A 817 22.61 8.13 -0.84
CA SER A 817 21.76 9.20 -1.38
C SER A 817 20.75 9.67 -0.33
N LEU A 818 20.10 8.74 0.39
CA LEU A 818 19.15 9.04 1.45
C LEU A 818 19.81 9.85 2.59
N ILE A 819 20.99 9.44 3.05
CA ILE A 819 21.74 10.12 4.11
C ILE A 819 22.18 11.50 3.65
N ASN A 820 22.60 11.65 2.40
CA ASN A 820 22.93 12.96 1.82
C ASN A 820 21.71 13.89 1.81
N GLN A 821 20.55 13.40 1.37
CA GLN A 821 19.32 14.17 1.39
C GLN A 821 18.91 14.53 2.82
N TYR A 822 19.03 13.59 3.75
CA TYR A 822 18.78 13.80 5.18
C TYR A 822 19.67 14.91 5.76
N ALA A 823 20.94 14.95 5.33
CA ALA A 823 21.89 15.99 5.75
C ALA A 823 21.50 17.38 5.23
N LEU A 824 20.91 17.45 4.02
CA LEU A 824 20.56 18.71 3.36
C LEU A 824 19.22 19.32 3.86
N GLU A 825 18.30 18.50 4.33
CA GLU A 825 16.94 19.00 4.71
C GLU A 825 16.96 19.94 5.91
N LYS A 826 17.90 19.80 6.84
CA LYS A 826 17.99 20.64 8.05
C LYS A 826 19.45 20.85 8.43
N PHE A 827 19.70 21.98 9.09
CA PHE A 827 20.98 22.23 9.74
C PHE A 827 21.19 21.18 10.86
N ARG A 828 22.18 20.29 10.69
CA ARG A 828 22.47 19.21 11.63
C ARG A 828 23.58 19.62 12.60
N ASN A 829 23.46 19.14 13.86
CA ASN A 829 24.48 19.42 14.90
C ASN A 829 25.83 18.74 14.63
N LYS A 830 25.86 17.83 13.67
CA LYS A 830 27.03 17.09 13.22
C LYS A 830 27.14 17.15 11.71
N VAL A 831 28.36 17.19 11.19
CA VAL A 831 28.64 17.14 9.78
C VAL A 831 28.35 15.71 9.27
N LEU A 832 27.43 15.60 8.30
CA LEU A 832 27.03 14.30 7.72
C LEU A 832 27.59 14.14 6.32
#